data_f46c373e267625ec4c2739072f9d663d
#
_entry.id   f46c373e267625ec4c2739072f9d663d
#
_cell.length_a   1.000
_cell.length_b   1.000
_cell.length_c   1.000
_cell.angle_alpha   90.00
_cell.angle_beta   90.00
_cell.angle_gamma   90.00
#
_symmetry.space_group_name_H-M   'P 1'
#
loop_
_entity.id
_entity.type
_entity.pdbx_description
1 polymer ?
#
loop_
_entity_poly.entity_id
_entity_poly.type
_entity_poly.pdbx_seq_one_letter_code
_entity_poly.pdbx_strand_id
1 'polypeptide(L)'
;MIEDYRNALRAGQRAYRACVARGQSPYLKVLDEILNGVDIVAQEPLGLVDIPAESIVGTKTSGRHTAFAANFMPLLDDDTEFAVKWSNLCDAHLEEGIHTPIIAYEYLNRFYVQEGNKRVSVLKYYEAVTVPGTVTRLIPARNDTLENKIYYEFLDFYKLSKVNNVSFSKLGGYAKLQTLVCKASGEAWTDDDRLNFSSLYTMFSQQFYALGGSALDLTPGDALLVYLSVYRYSDACQSTPAQVRENLSKLWDEIRILTEPHAVTLSLEPNSASEPLLSKLNIFSQKPSQLKVVFLHEYDAKTSAWVRGHEKGIEALKAEFGDRLVITNRENVSPEVDAEQILEEVAHDNADVVFTTSIRMRPACLKVAAQHPKTKILNCCLNTPHPLVRTYYPRTYEVNYLLGMLAGILSKTDRVGYVAANPVYGTPAAVNAFARGMRAVRPDGHVVLRWACVPVEGQPLDFSDREDITLLYARSNNEPADSNRDFGLCRRLPDGSLKPVALPVWKWETFYIGIIRSIFNGTWGSEASGKAVNYWWGLQSDAERVDYYEELAGGTRQLLNIIEENLRKHELAIFPSGGLYAQGHVKMVPQGDTYTPKELMEMDWLGECVEGALPLYEDLDVKTRGLMEINGLGSLKGMPL
;
A
#
# COMPACT_ATOMS: atom_id res chain seq x y z
N MET A 1 -38.62 22.74 20.68
CA MET A 1 -39.12 24.03 21.24
C MET A 1 -38.17 25.19 20.93
N ILE A 2 -38.47 26.42 21.32
CA ILE A 2 -37.65 27.60 20.94
C ILE A 2 -36.21 27.52 21.49
N GLU A 3 -36.02 26.82 22.60
CA GLU A 3 -34.69 26.65 23.18
C GLU A 3 -33.77 25.76 22.30
N ASP A 4 -34.29 24.70 21.68
CA ASP A 4 -33.58 23.89 20.72
C ASP A 4 -33.19 24.69 19.48
N TYR A 5 -34.11 25.54 19.01
CA TYR A 5 -33.77 26.44 17.93
C TYR A 5 -32.61 27.38 18.29
N ARG A 6 -32.62 27.96 19.51
CA ARG A 6 -31.56 28.85 19.99
C ARG A 6 -30.21 28.11 20.10
N ASN A 7 -30.24 26.84 20.51
CA ASN A 7 -29.04 25.99 20.55
C ASN A 7 -28.53 25.70 19.13
N ALA A 8 -29.42 25.36 18.21
CA ALA A 8 -29.09 25.15 16.81
C ALA A 8 -28.55 26.43 16.14
N LEU A 9 -29.17 27.58 16.41
CA LEU A 9 -28.70 28.90 15.95
C LEU A 9 -27.28 29.21 16.42
N ARG A 10 -26.99 28.98 17.71
CA ARG A 10 -25.63 29.12 18.28
C ARG A 10 -24.65 28.20 17.61
N ALA A 11 -25.02 26.94 17.30
CA ALA A 11 -24.21 26.00 16.57
C ALA A 11 -23.96 26.45 15.11
N GLY A 12 -24.97 26.99 14.45
CA GLY A 12 -24.87 27.60 13.11
C GLY A 12 -23.91 28.79 13.07
N GLN A 13 -24.06 29.73 14.03
CA GLN A 13 -23.16 30.88 14.15
C GLN A 13 -21.71 30.50 14.42
N ARG A 14 -21.46 29.45 15.22
CA ARG A 14 -20.11 28.92 15.45
C ARG A 14 -19.51 28.34 14.17
N ALA A 15 -20.28 27.51 13.44
CA ALA A 15 -19.85 26.93 12.16
C ALA A 15 -19.58 28.01 11.13
N TYR A 16 -20.45 29.03 11.04
CA TYR A 16 -20.26 30.20 10.18
C TYR A 16 -18.91 30.89 10.43
N ARG A 17 -18.62 31.24 11.68
CA ARG A 17 -17.35 31.91 12.06
C ARG A 17 -16.13 31.02 11.76
N ALA A 18 -16.24 29.70 11.98
CA ALA A 18 -15.18 28.76 11.69
C ALA A 18 -14.86 28.66 10.19
N CYS A 19 -15.89 28.65 9.33
CA CYS A 19 -15.70 28.67 7.88
C CYS A 19 -15.07 29.99 7.40
N VAL A 20 -15.56 31.13 7.87
CA VAL A 20 -15.00 32.44 7.52
C VAL A 20 -13.52 32.52 7.94
N ALA A 21 -13.17 32.05 9.13
CA ALA A 21 -11.78 32.05 9.61
C ALA A 21 -10.85 31.19 8.75
N ARG A 22 -11.39 30.19 8.05
CA ARG A 22 -10.64 29.31 7.12
C ARG A 22 -10.70 29.81 5.67
N GLY A 23 -11.31 30.94 5.38
CA GLY A 23 -11.51 31.44 4.02
C GLY A 23 -12.49 30.61 3.17
N GLN A 24 -13.35 29.82 3.81
CA GLN A 24 -14.35 28.97 3.15
C GLN A 24 -15.74 29.62 3.15
N SER A 25 -16.58 29.24 2.18
CA SER A 25 -17.98 29.69 2.19
C SER A 25 -18.70 29.19 3.45
N PRO A 26 -19.29 30.06 4.23
CA PRO A 26 -20.00 29.68 5.46
C PRO A 26 -21.41 29.12 5.26
N TYR A 27 -21.92 29.16 4.03
CA TYR A 27 -23.27 28.74 3.66
C TYR A 27 -23.32 27.36 3.03
N LEU A 28 -24.55 26.83 2.81
CA LEU A 28 -24.76 25.59 2.07
C LEU A 28 -24.24 25.73 0.63
N LYS A 29 -23.61 24.67 0.16
CA LYS A 29 -23.23 24.57 -1.26
C LYS A 29 -24.46 24.52 -2.14
N VAL A 30 -24.40 25.14 -3.32
CA VAL A 30 -25.51 25.19 -4.28
C VAL A 30 -25.15 24.30 -5.49
N LEU A 31 -25.95 23.27 -5.72
CA LEU A 31 -25.65 22.30 -6.80
C LEU A 31 -25.73 22.96 -8.18
N ASP A 32 -26.74 23.84 -8.42
CA ASP A 32 -26.89 24.51 -9.72
C ASP A 32 -25.66 25.40 -10.05
N GLU A 33 -24.97 25.95 -9.04
CA GLU A 33 -23.71 26.69 -9.23
C GLU A 33 -22.55 25.75 -9.53
N ILE A 34 -22.50 24.58 -8.87
CA ILE A 34 -21.46 23.55 -9.10
C ILE A 34 -21.58 22.96 -10.50
N LEU A 35 -22.81 22.77 -10.99
CA LEU A 35 -23.08 22.20 -12.32
C LEU A 35 -22.90 23.20 -13.46
N ASN A 36 -22.58 24.45 -13.18
CA ASN A 36 -22.34 25.44 -14.23
C ASN A 36 -21.14 25.06 -15.08
N GLY A 37 -21.38 24.71 -16.35
CA GLY A 37 -20.36 24.25 -17.29
C GLY A 37 -20.01 22.75 -17.16
N VAL A 38 -20.78 21.98 -16.41
CA VAL A 38 -20.61 20.52 -16.30
C VAL A 38 -21.62 19.81 -17.21
N ASP A 39 -21.13 18.92 -18.07
CA ASP A 39 -21.97 18.07 -18.91
C ASP A 39 -22.50 16.89 -18.08
N ILE A 40 -23.81 16.79 -17.92
CA ILE A 40 -24.51 15.66 -17.30
C ILE A 40 -24.97 14.70 -18.39
N VAL A 41 -24.36 13.50 -18.42
CA VAL A 41 -24.65 12.49 -19.46
C VAL A 41 -25.84 11.61 -19.14
N ALA A 42 -26.21 11.47 -17.87
CA ALA A 42 -27.38 10.70 -17.46
C ALA A 42 -27.96 11.21 -16.13
N GLN A 43 -29.28 10.95 -15.94
CA GLN A 43 -29.98 11.14 -14.68
C GLN A 43 -30.68 9.83 -14.34
N GLU A 44 -30.33 9.24 -13.18
CA GLU A 44 -30.87 7.96 -12.74
C GLU A 44 -31.71 8.14 -11.47
N PRO A 45 -33.00 7.78 -11.47
CA PRO A 45 -33.79 7.77 -10.25
C PRO A 45 -33.36 6.59 -9.38
N LEU A 46 -32.85 6.86 -8.17
CA LEU A 46 -32.51 5.85 -7.18
C LEU A 46 -33.71 5.41 -6.33
N GLY A 47 -34.82 6.14 -6.39
CA GLY A 47 -35.97 5.92 -5.55
C GLY A 47 -35.74 6.38 -4.11
N LEU A 48 -36.41 5.70 -3.17
CA LEU A 48 -36.25 5.96 -1.74
C LEU A 48 -34.95 5.32 -1.22
N VAL A 49 -34.08 6.14 -0.65
CA VAL A 49 -32.77 5.75 -0.09
C VAL A 49 -32.58 6.38 1.28
N ASP A 50 -31.91 5.67 2.17
CA ASP A 50 -31.40 6.21 3.42
C ASP A 50 -30.06 6.92 3.14
N ILE A 51 -30.08 8.25 3.12
CA ILE A 51 -28.91 9.07 2.81
C ILE A 51 -28.11 9.29 4.08
N PRO A 52 -26.77 8.96 4.10
CA PRO A 52 -25.93 9.32 5.24
C PRO A 52 -26.01 10.84 5.50
N ALA A 53 -26.34 11.22 6.72
CA ALA A 53 -26.55 12.64 7.05
C ALA A 53 -25.30 13.49 6.77
N GLU A 54 -24.12 12.93 6.93
CA GLU A 54 -22.82 13.57 6.63
C GLU A 54 -22.62 13.86 5.13
N SER A 55 -23.14 12.99 4.27
CA SER A 55 -23.03 13.13 2.80
C SER A 55 -23.98 14.20 2.23
N ILE A 56 -24.90 14.72 3.04
CA ILE A 56 -25.77 15.84 2.65
C ILE A 56 -25.00 17.15 2.89
N VAL A 57 -24.53 17.78 1.80
CA VAL A 57 -23.58 18.90 1.86
C VAL A 57 -24.15 20.23 1.38
N GLY A 58 -25.34 20.23 0.78
CA GLY A 58 -25.86 21.43 0.20
C GLY A 58 -27.31 21.37 -0.24
N THR A 59 -27.74 22.38 -0.95
CA THR A 59 -29.08 22.53 -1.54
C THR A 59 -28.99 22.61 -3.06
N LYS A 60 -30.07 22.25 -3.76
CA LYS A 60 -30.08 22.31 -5.22
C LYS A 60 -29.99 23.74 -5.73
N THR A 61 -30.79 24.64 -5.18
CA THR A 61 -30.97 26.04 -5.64
C THR A 61 -30.48 27.05 -4.61
N SER A 62 -30.11 28.24 -5.04
CA SER A 62 -29.59 29.32 -4.18
C SER A 62 -30.66 30.01 -3.32
N GLY A 63 -31.97 29.74 -3.53
CA GLY A 63 -33.07 30.53 -2.96
C GLY A 63 -33.11 30.69 -1.45
N ARG A 64 -32.54 29.77 -0.67
CA ARG A 64 -32.48 29.83 0.81
C ARG A 64 -31.17 29.27 1.39
N HIS A 65 -30.14 29.18 0.60
CA HIS A 65 -28.87 28.60 1.06
C HIS A 65 -28.24 29.40 2.22
N THR A 66 -28.45 30.71 2.26
CA THR A 66 -27.97 31.62 3.31
C THR A 66 -28.76 31.57 4.62
N ALA A 67 -29.92 30.88 4.64
CA ALA A 67 -30.67 30.68 5.89
C ALA A 67 -30.02 29.62 6.80
N PHE A 68 -29.02 28.89 6.28
CA PHE A 68 -28.31 27.84 6.98
C PHE A 68 -26.80 28.03 6.88
N ALA A 69 -26.08 27.66 7.93
CA ALA A 69 -24.65 27.49 7.87
C ALA A 69 -24.27 26.20 7.09
N ALA A 70 -23.02 26.05 6.74
CA ALA A 70 -22.50 24.88 6.00
C ALA A 70 -22.83 23.52 6.66
N ASN A 71 -23.06 23.49 7.97
CA ASN A 71 -23.50 22.31 8.73
C ASN A 71 -25.03 22.12 8.80
N PHE A 72 -25.78 22.83 7.99
CA PHE A 72 -27.26 22.88 7.99
C PHE A 72 -27.91 23.50 9.24
N MET A 73 -27.17 24.01 10.20
CA MET A 73 -27.74 24.70 11.33
C MET A 73 -28.28 26.09 10.91
N PRO A 74 -29.38 26.57 11.54
CA PRO A 74 -30.01 27.83 11.16
C PRO A 74 -29.09 29.03 11.44
N LEU A 75 -29.27 30.10 10.65
CA LEU A 75 -28.61 31.39 10.83
C LEU A 75 -29.59 32.58 11.02
N LEU A 76 -30.89 32.33 10.85
CA LEU A 76 -31.94 33.36 11.01
C LEU A 76 -32.32 33.52 12.49
N ASP A 77 -32.73 34.71 12.90
CA ASP A 77 -33.11 35.02 14.28
C ASP A 77 -34.35 34.23 14.75
N ASP A 78 -34.51 34.10 16.07
CA ASP A 78 -35.53 33.26 16.71
C ASP A 78 -36.93 33.84 16.69
N ASP A 79 -37.10 35.10 16.26
CA ASP A 79 -38.41 35.78 16.05
C ASP A 79 -38.98 35.58 14.65
N THR A 80 -38.35 34.80 13.81
CA THR A 80 -38.75 34.59 12.41
C THR A 80 -39.77 33.44 12.24
N GLU A 81 -40.61 33.54 11.19
CA GLU A 81 -41.46 32.41 10.76
C GLU A 81 -40.66 31.15 10.48
N PHE A 82 -39.40 31.31 10.09
CA PHE A 82 -38.45 30.19 9.90
C PHE A 82 -38.24 29.46 11.21
N ALA A 83 -37.98 30.17 12.30
CA ALA A 83 -37.72 29.60 13.63
C ALA A 83 -38.94 28.84 14.15
N VAL A 84 -40.15 29.40 13.97
CA VAL A 84 -41.41 28.73 14.35
C VAL A 84 -41.57 27.40 13.59
N LYS A 85 -41.40 27.40 12.26
CA LYS A 85 -41.50 26.18 11.46
C LYS A 85 -40.42 25.15 11.77
N TRP A 86 -39.22 25.57 12.14
CA TRP A 86 -38.15 24.71 12.53
C TRP A 86 -38.41 24.06 13.91
N SER A 87 -38.92 24.87 14.87
CA SER A 87 -39.30 24.38 16.20
C SER A 87 -40.45 23.38 16.13
N ASN A 88 -41.47 23.63 15.31
CA ASN A 88 -42.57 22.67 15.11
C ASN A 88 -42.09 21.35 14.52
N LEU A 89 -41.07 21.35 13.66
CA LEU A 89 -40.44 20.12 13.17
C LEU A 89 -39.62 19.37 14.26
N CYS A 90 -39.00 20.09 15.19
CA CYS A 90 -38.40 19.48 16.38
C CYS A 90 -39.43 18.76 17.24
N ASP A 91 -40.57 19.43 17.51
CA ASP A 91 -41.62 18.84 18.34
C ASP A 91 -42.17 17.57 17.66
N ALA A 92 -42.47 17.63 16.36
CA ALA A 92 -42.89 16.47 15.59
C ALA A 92 -41.84 15.36 15.58
N HIS A 93 -40.56 15.71 15.52
CA HIS A 93 -39.45 14.68 15.59
C HIS A 93 -39.40 13.98 16.92
N LEU A 94 -39.60 14.70 18.02
CA LEU A 94 -39.58 14.13 19.37
C LEU A 94 -40.83 13.30 19.68
N GLU A 95 -41.97 13.64 19.09
CA GLU A 95 -43.26 12.95 19.31
C GLU A 95 -43.42 11.72 18.43
N GLU A 96 -43.18 11.82 17.13
CA GLU A 96 -43.52 10.80 16.15
C GLU A 96 -42.32 10.41 15.24
N GLY A 97 -41.23 11.20 15.24
CA GLY A 97 -40.15 11.11 14.26
C GLY A 97 -40.47 11.82 12.94
N ILE A 98 -39.43 12.16 12.18
CA ILE A 98 -39.56 12.72 10.83
C ILE A 98 -39.47 11.58 9.81
N HIS A 99 -40.62 11.12 9.33
CA HIS A 99 -40.68 10.00 8.35
C HIS A 99 -40.88 10.49 6.90
N THR A 100 -41.26 11.74 6.68
CA THR A 100 -41.44 12.26 5.32
C THR A 100 -40.11 12.39 4.60
N PRO A 101 -39.88 11.65 3.49
CA PRO A 101 -38.63 11.72 2.76
C PRO A 101 -38.32 13.12 2.24
N ILE A 102 -37.04 13.49 2.19
CA ILE A 102 -36.58 14.67 1.47
C ILE A 102 -36.52 14.38 -0.03
N ILE A 103 -36.45 15.42 -0.88
CA ILE A 103 -36.11 15.27 -2.30
C ILE A 103 -34.69 15.80 -2.47
N ALA A 104 -33.81 14.97 -3.03
CA ALA A 104 -32.41 15.31 -3.18
C ALA A 104 -31.82 14.83 -4.52
N TYR A 105 -30.75 15.49 -4.92
CA TYR A 105 -29.90 15.06 -6.02
C TYR A 105 -28.58 14.52 -5.49
N GLU A 106 -28.10 13.43 -6.06
CA GLU A 106 -26.75 12.91 -5.82
C GLU A 106 -25.84 13.34 -6.98
N TYR A 107 -24.69 13.92 -6.64
CA TYR A 107 -23.64 14.28 -7.57
C TYR A 107 -22.28 14.02 -6.92
N LEU A 108 -21.46 13.17 -7.54
CA LEU A 108 -20.14 12.76 -7.05
C LEU A 108 -20.16 12.28 -5.57
N ASN A 109 -21.08 11.35 -5.25
CA ASN A 109 -21.31 10.79 -3.91
C ASN A 109 -21.68 11.81 -2.83
N ARG A 110 -22.15 13.00 -3.21
CA ARG A 110 -22.64 14.05 -2.33
C ARG A 110 -24.10 14.36 -2.64
N PHE A 111 -24.87 14.69 -1.60
CA PHE A 111 -26.30 14.92 -1.74
C PHE A 111 -26.65 16.37 -1.53
N TYR A 112 -27.52 16.87 -2.39
CA TYR A 112 -28.01 18.26 -2.42
C TYR A 112 -29.52 18.28 -2.35
N VAL A 113 -30.03 18.92 -1.33
CA VAL A 113 -31.48 18.91 -1.02
C VAL A 113 -32.24 19.87 -1.94
N GLN A 114 -33.21 19.34 -2.66
CA GLN A 114 -34.19 20.19 -3.38
C GLN A 114 -35.33 20.61 -2.48
N GLU A 115 -35.87 19.66 -1.69
CA GLU A 115 -36.95 19.90 -0.75
C GLU A 115 -36.69 19.23 0.58
N GLY A 116 -36.83 19.97 1.68
CA GLY A 116 -36.70 19.44 3.04
C GLY A 116 -35.48 19.94 3.81
N ASN A 117 -34.82 21.04 3.44
CA ASN A 117 -33.67 21.61 4.14
C ASN A 117 -33.86 21.76 5.67
N LYS A 118 -35.10 22.15 6.12
CA LYS A 118 -35.42 22.24 7.55
C LYS A 118 -35.45 20.84 8.22
N ARG A 119 -36.00 19.84 7.50
CA ARG A 119 -36.02 18.45 7.98
C ARG A 119 -34.59 17.94 8.17
N VAL A 120 -33.70 18.16 7.18
CA VAL A 120 -32.27 17.84 7.31
C VAL A 120 -31.64 18.60 8.47
N SER A 121 -31.96 19.89 8.65
CA SER A 121 -31.45 20.70 9.76
C SER A 121 -31.79 20.10 11.13
N VAL A 122 -33.07 19.75 11.34
CA VAL A 122 -33.54 19.13 12.60
C VAL A 122 -32.91 17.77 12.80
N LEU A 123 -32.88 16.89 11.77
CA LEU A 123 -32.30 15.57 11.88
C LEU A 123 -30.78 15.62 12.19
N LYS A 124 -30.06 16.57 11.56
CA LYS A 124 -28.63 16.79 11.89
C LYS A 124 -28.41 17.36 13.29
N TYR A 125 -29.33 18.19 13.78
CA TYR A 125 -29.27 18.71 15.14
C TYR A 125 -29.40 17.60 16.19
N TYR A 126 -30.22 16.58 15.91
CA TYR A 126 -30.38 15.39 16.74
C TYR A 126 -29.42 14.24 16.35
N GLU A 127 -28.35 14.55 15.62
CA GLU A 127 -27.29 13.60 15.26
C GLU A 127 -27.80 12.34 14.54
N ALA A 128 -28.86 12.48 13.73
CA ALA A 128 -29.36 11.38 12.91
C ALA A 128 -28.25 10.84 11.99
N VAL A 129 -28.12 9.52 11.94
CA VAL A 129 -27.12 8.83 11.11
C VAL A 129 -27.50 8.89 9.64
N THR A 130 -28.81 8.72 9.36
CA THR A 130 -29.35 8.74 7.99
C THR A 130 -30.59 9.63 7.91
N VAL A 131 -30.87 10.08 6.69
CA VAL A 131 -32.05 10.87 6.34
C VAL A 131 -32.78 10.17 5.18
N PRO A 132 -34.05 9.78 5.32
CA PRO A 132 -34.77 9.17 4.21
C PRO A 132 -35.00 10.18 3.10
N GLY A 133 -34.70 9.85 1.86
CA GLY A 133 -34.84 10.73 0.72
C GLY A 133 -35.14 10.03 -0.59
N THR A 134 -35.97 10.68 -1.43
CA THR A 134 -36.12 10.29 -2.84
C THR A 134 -35.02 11.00 -3.63
N VAL A 135 -34.14 10.20 -4.24
CA VAL A 135 -32.88 10.66 -4.83
C VAL A 135 -32.87 10.47 -6.34
N THR A 136 -32.40 11.50 -7.07
CA THR A 136 -31.99 11.39 -8.46
C THR A 136 -30.47 11.57 -8.57
N ARG A 137 -29.78 10.61 -9.16
CA ARG A 137 -28.35 10.64 -9.42
C ARG A 137 -28.04 11.39 -10.69
N LEU A 138 -27.10 12.33 -10.64
CA LEU A 138 -26.59 13.07 -11.80
C LEU A 138 -25.21 12.53 -12.17
N ILE A 139 -25.10 11.95 -13.34
CA ILE A 139 -23.83 11.35 -13.82
C ILE A 139 -23.14 12.37 -14.74
N PRO A 140 -21.98 12.94 -14.34
CA PRO A 140 -21.20 13.83 -15.20
C PRO A 140 -20.51 13.07 -16.33
N ALA A 141 -20.12 13.76 -17.41
CA ALA A 141 -19.24 13.20 -18.41
C ALA A 141 -17.88 12.78 -17.80
N ARG A 142 -17.24 11.74 -18.36
CA ARG A 142 -15.90 11.32 -17.94
C ARG A 142 -14.88 12.43 -18.20
N ASN A 143 -14.02 12.69 -17.23
CA ASN A 143 -12.88 13.59 -17.35
C ASN A 143 -11.68 13.06 -16.59
N ASP A 144 -10.54 13.76 -16.66
CA ASP A 144 -9.28 13.30 -16.07
C ASP A 144 -9.10 13.69 -14.60
N THR A 145 -10.08 14.31 -13.96
CA THR A 145 -9.98 14.64 -12.53
C THR A 145 -10.05 13.37 -11.68
N LEU A 146 -9.29 13.35 -10.58
CA LEU A 146 -9.27 12.22 -9.64
C LEU A 146 -10.68 11.92 -9.10
N GLU A 147 -11.42 12.95 -8.71
CA GLU A 147 -12.78 12.82 -8.16
C GLU A 147 -13.74 12.16 -9.16
N ASN A 148 -13.66 12.52 -10.44
CA ASN A 148 -14.48 11.90 -11.50
C ASN A 148 -14.10 10.44 -11.74
N LYS A 149 -12.79 10.13 -11.77
CA LYS A 149 -12.31 8.74 -11.93
C LYS A 149 -12.78 7.85 -10.77
N ILE A 150 -12.64 8.31 -9.53
CA ILE A 150 -13.14 7.59 -8.33
C ILE A 150 -14.67 7.41 -8.40
N TYR A 151 -15.39 8.43 -8.88
CA TYR A 151 -16.84 8.35 -9.01
C TYR A 151 -17.27 7.28 -10.02
N TYR A 152 -16.53 7.12 -11.12
CA TYR A 152 -16.83 6.06 -12.08
C TYR A 152 -16.50 4.66 -11.54
N GLU A 153 -15.45 4.49 -10.73
CA GLU A 153 -15.24 3.25 -9.97
C GLU A 153 -16.41 2.96 -9.01
N PHE A 154 -16.92 4.01 -8.34
CA PHE A 154 -18.11 3.87 -7.50
C PHE A 154 -19.33 3.41 -8.30
N LEU A 155 -19.60 3.96 -9.48
CA LEU A 155 -20.73 3.54 -10.30
C LEU A 155 -20.63 2.06 -10.70
N ASP A 156 -19.43 1.58 -11.04
CA ASP A 156 -19.22 0.18 -11.36
C ASP A 156 -19.38 -0.73 -10.13
N PHE A 157 -18.84 -0.33 -8.98
CA PHE A 157 -19.07 -1.01 -7.70
C PHE A 157 -20.55 -1.01 -7.31
N TYR A 158 -21.25 0.10 -7.46
CA TYR A 158 -22.69 0.20 -7.16
C TYR A 158 -23.56 -0.74 -8.00
N LYS A 159 -23.19 -0.98 -9.25
CA LYS A 159 -23.89 -1.98 -10.10
C LYS A 159 -23.87 -3.37 -9.48
N LEU A 160 -22.77 -3.74 -8.84
CA LEU A 160 -22.56 -5.05 -8.21
C LEU A 160 -23.14 -5.11 -6.80
N SER A 161 -22.83 -4.12 -5.98
CA SER A 161 -23.10 -4.13 -4.54
C SER A 161 -24.44 -3.49 -4.14
N LYS A 162 -24.95 -2.53 -4.92
CA LYS A 162 -26.06 -1.63 -4.54
C LYS A 162 -25.80 -0.82 -3.26
N VAL A 163 -24.55 -0.79 -2.77
CA VAL A 163 -24.13 0.02 -1.62
C VAL A 163 -23.81 1.43 -2.10
N ASN A 164 -24.41 2.44 -1.47
CA ASN A 164 -24.28 3.85 -1.86
C ASN A 164 -23.71 4.76 -0.77
N ASN A 165 -23.34 4.20 0.38
CA ASN A 165 -22.91 4.95 1.56
C ASN A 165 -21.40 4.88 1.82
N VAL A 166 -20.61 4.16 1.01
CA VAL A 166 -19.15 4.08 1.11
C VAL A 166 -18.48 4.95 0.05
N SER A 167 -17.46 5.69 0.44
CA SER A 167 -16.65 6.51 -0.46
C SER A 167 -15.17 6.40 -0.13
N PHE A 168 -14.33 6.61 -1.14
CA PHE A 168 -12.87 6.56 -1.04
C PHE A 168 -12.26 7.87 -1.54
N SER A 169 -11.10 8.23 -1.02
CA SER A 169 -10.32 9.39 -1.46
C SER A 169 -9.31 9.05 -2.57
N LYS A 170 -9.06 7.75 -2.82
CA LYS A 170 -8.06 7.24 -3.77
C LYS A 170 -8.69 6.27 -4.75
N LEU A 171 -8.09 6.17 -5.95
CA LEU A 171 -8.44 5.13 -6.93
C LEU A 171 -8.18 3.74 -6.38
N GLY A 172 -8.95 2.75 -6.85
CA GLY A 172 -8.82 1.35 -6.48
C GLY A 172 -9.47 0.95 -5.17
N GLY A 173 -9.99 1.91 -4.39
CA GLY A 173 -10.63 1.64 -3.10
C GLY A 173 -11.79 0.67 -3.20
N TYR A 174 -12.65 0.79 -4.23
CA TYR A 174 -13.79 -0.08 -4.42
C TYR A 174 -13.41 -1.52 -4.81
N ALA A 175 -12.41 -1.68 -5.66
CA ALA A 175 -11.91 -3.00 -6.04
C ALA A 175 -11.24 -3.70 -4.85
N LYS A 176 -10.43 -2.95 -4.06
CA LYS A 176 -9.83 -3.48 -2.84
C LYS A 176 -10.89 -3.86 -1.79
N LEU A 177 -11.94 -3.05 -1.64
CA LEU A 177 -13.06 -3.41 -0.75
C LEU A 177 -13.71 -4.71 -1.19
N GLN A 178 -14.00 -4.90 -2.49
CA GLN A 178 -14.56 -6.12 -3.05
C GLN A 178 -13.75 -7.36 -2.63
N THR A 179 -12.43 -7.29 -2.74
CA THR A 179 -11.51 -8.36 -2.32
C THR A 179 -11.55 -8.60 -0.81
N LEU A 180 -11.49 -7.53 0.00
CA LEU A 180 -11.44 -7.64 1.46
C LEU A 180 -12.74 -8.18 2.07
N VAL A 181 -13.89 -8.00 1.39
CA VAL A 181 -15.17 -8.63 1.78
C VAL A 181 -15.35 -10.03 1.17
N CYS A 182 -14.27 -10.62 0.64
CA CYS A 182 -14.24 -11.96 0.07
C CYS A 182 -15.15 -12.14 -1.16
N LYS A 183 -15.28 -11.11 -2.01
CA LYS A 183 -16.00 -11.16 -3.27
C LYS A 183 -15.04 -11.18 -4.45
N ALA A 184 -15.31 -12.05 -5.43
CA ALA A 184 -14.56 -12.06 -6.67
C ALA A 184 -14.78 -10.78 -7.49
N SER A 185 -13.83 -10.45 -8.37
CA SER A 185 -14.00 -9.35 -9.30
C SER A 185 -15.24 -9.55 -10.18
N GLY A 186 -16.15 -8.57 -10.21
CA GLY A 186 -17.42 -8.64 -10.94
C GLY A 186 -18.54 -9.47 -10.27
N GLU A 187 -18.30 -10.02 -9.08
CA GLU A 187 -19.34 -10.76 -8.34
C GLU A 187 -20.36 -9.80 -7.74
N ALA A 188 -21.64 -10.09 -8.01
CA ALA A 188 -22.76 -9.32 -7.44
C ALA A 188 -22.99 -9.70 -5.97
N TRP A 189 -23.35 -8.69 -5.15
CA TRP A 189 -23.66 -8.89 -3.74
C TRP A 189 -25.10 -9.35 -3.52
N THR A 190 -25.27 -10.30 -2.61
CA THR A 190 -26.59 -10.70 -2.12
C THR A 190 -27.17 -9.64 -1.17
N ASP A 191 -28.45 -9.79 -0.81
CA ASP A 191 -29.07 -8.92 0.19
C ASP A 191 -28.40 -9.04 1.57
N ASP A 192 -27.99 -10.25 1.93
CA ASP A 192 -27.27 -10.50 3.19
C ASP A 192 -25.88 -9.87 3.18
N ASP A 193 -25.15 -9.89 2.08
CA ASP A 193 -23.86 -9.19 1.94
C ASP A 193 -24.02 -7.70 2.17
N ARG A 194 -25.05 -7.09 1.55
CA ARG A 194 -25.36 -5.65 1.69
C ARG A 194 -25.72 -5.31 3.12
N LEU A 195 -26.55 -6.13 3.77
CA LEU A 195 -26.99 -5.89 5.14
C LEU A 195 -25.82 -5.97 6.11
N ASN A 196 -25.00 -7.03 6.00
CA ASN A 196 -23.82 -7.24 6.84
C ASN A 196 -22.79 -6.12 6.66
N PHE A 197 -22.50 -5.75 5.41
CA PHE A 197 -21.57 -4.65 5.13
C PHE A 197 -22.09 -3.31 5.64
N SER A 198 -23.36 -2.97 5.37
CA SER A 198 -23.95 -1.70 5.80
C SER A 198 -23.96 -1.57 7.32
N SER A 199 -24.25 -2.65 8.03
CA SER A 199 -24.17 -2.71 9.49
C SER A 199 -22.74 -2.45 10.00
N LEU A 200 -21.77 -3.18 9.47
CA LEU A 200 -20.36 -2.98 9.81
C LEU A 200 -19.89 -1.56 9.50
N TYR A 201 -20.16 -1.08 8.29
CA TYR A 201 -19.69 0.24 7.85
C TYR A 201 -20.28 1.38 8.68
N THR A 202 -21.56 1.29 9.04
CA THR A 202 -22.20 2.28 9.91
C THR A 202 -21.57 2.28 11.29
N MET A 203 -21.41 1.11 11.90
CA MET A 203 -20.76 0.96 13.21
C MET A 203 -19.31 1.47 13.17
N PHE A 204 -18.54 1.08 12.16
CA PHE A 204 -17.16 1.50 11.96
C PHE A 204 -17.02 3.02 11.81
N SER A 205 -17.85 3.63 10.94
CA SER A 205 -17.83 5.07 10.68
C SER A 205 -18.11 5.87 11.95
N GLN A 206 -19.06 5.43 12.78
CA GLN A 206 -19.32 6.07 14.08
C GLN A 206 -18.09 6.04 15.00
N GLN A 207 -17.40 4.90 15.09
CA GLN A 207 -16.20 4.80 15.91
C GLN A 207 -15.02 5.61 15.34
N PHE A 208 -14.88 5.64 14.02
CA PHE A 208 -13.88 6.46 13.33
C PHE A 208 -14.04 7.94 13.66
N TYR A 209 -15.26 8.47 13.55
CA TYR A 209 -15.54 9.87 13.90
C TYR A 209 -15.39 10.15 15.40
N ALA A 210 -15.79 9.21 16.25
CA ALA A 210 -15.63 9.32 17.72
C ALA A 210 -14.15 9.39 18.15
N LEU A 211 -13.23 8.83 17.35
CA LEU A 211 -11.78 8.91 17.57
C LEU A 211 -11.13 10.15 16.92
N GLY A 212 -11.92 11.02 16.31
CA GLY A 212 -11.41 12.25 15.68
C GLY A 212 -11.12 12.14 14.19
N GLY A 213 -11.67 11.14 13.51
CA GLY A 213 -11.49 10.91 12.08
C GLY A 213 -11.91 12.10 11.19
N SER A 214 -12.83 12.95 11.65
CA SER A 214 -13.22 14.18 10.96
C SER A 214 -12.09 15.21 10.81
N ALA A 215 -11.01 15.09 11.57
CA ALA A 215 -9.82 15.94 11.45
C ALA A 215 -8.80 15.40 10.43
N LEU A 216 -9.00 14.19 9.93
CA LEU A 216 -8.15 13.55 8.93
C LEU A 216 -8.70 13.86 7.53
N ASP A 217 -7.79 14.02 6.56
CA ASP A 217 -8.16 14.15 5.15
C ASP A 217 -8.35 12.78 4.50
N LEU A 218 -9.24 11.98 5.11
CA LEU A 218 -9.57 10.61 4.72
C LEU A 218 -11.06 10.35 4.89
N THR A 219 -11.59 9.45 4.05
CA THR A 219 -12.94 8.93 4.24
C THR A 219 -12.95 7.77 5.25
N PRO A 220 -14.09 7.48 5.91
CA PRO A 220 -14.22 6.25 6.69
C PRO A 220 -13.96 4.98 5.86
N GLY A 221 -14.24 5.02 4.54
CA GLY A 221 -13.92 3.94 3.62
C GLY A 221 -12.43 3.66 3.54
N ASP A 222 -11.59 4.70 3.39
CA ASP A 222 -10.13 4.54 3.37
C ASP A 222 -9.61 3.90 4.67
N ALA A 223 -10.12 4.36 5.81
CA ALA A 223 -9.78 3.80 7.12
C ALA A 223 -10.27 2.34 7.27
N LEU A 224 -11.46 2.02 6.72
CA LEU A 224 -11.99 0.65 6.72
C LEU A 224 -11.11 -0.31 5.91
N LEU A 225 -10.53 0.13 4.78
CA LEU A 225 -9.59 -0.73 4.04
C LEU A 225 -8.37 -1.11 4.87
N VAL A 226 -7.83 -0.19 5.67
CA VAL A 226 -6.75 -0.50 6.63
C VAL A 226 -7.24 -1.49 7.67
N TYR A 227 -8.39 -1.23 8.26
CA TYR A 227 -8.97 -2.09 9.28
C TYR A 227 -9.18 -3.53 8.77
N LEU A 228 -9.80 -3.69 7.59
CA LEU A 228 -10.07 -5.00 6.98
C LEU A 228 -8.80 -5.69 6.45
N SER A 229 -7.71 -4.97 6.23
CA SER A 229 -6.42 -5.58 5.89
C SER A 229 -5.76 -6.29 7.08
N VAL A 230 -6.16 -5.94 8.30
CA VAL A 230 -5.65 -6.50 9.56
C VAL A 230 -6.66 -7.47 10.19
N TYR A 231 -7.93 -7.08 10.23
CA TYR A 231 -9.01 -7.88 10.81
C TYR A 231 -9.89 -8.46 9.70
N ARG A 232 -10.09 -9.78 9.70
CA ARG A 232 -10.92 -10.44 8.68
C ARG A 232 -12.34 -9.88 8.67
N TYR A 233 -12.92 -9.76 7.48
CA TYR A 233 -14.27 -9.23 7.32
C TYR A 233 -15.33 -10.00 8.14
N SER A 234 -15.23 -11.35 8.18
CA SER A 234 -16.12 -12.20 9.01
C SER A 234 -16.08 -11.83 10.50
N ASP A 235 -14.88 -11.59 11.02
CA ASP A 235 -14.66 -11.28 12.44
C ASP A 235 -15.12 -9.85 12.75
N ALA A 236 -14.87 -8.92 11.80
CA ALA A 236 -15.34 -7.54 11.90
C ALA A 236 -16.86 -7.43 11.94
N CYS A 237 -17.59 -8.23 11.14
CA CYS A 237 -19.05 -8.27 11.15
C CYS A 237 -19.64 -8.78 12.47
N GLN A 238 -18.89 -9.58 13.21
CA GLN A 238 -19.33 -10.12 14.53
C GLN A 238 -18.86 -9.27 15.71
N SER A 239 -18.04 -8.25 15.47
CA SER A 239 -17.46 -7.40 16.51
C SER A 239 -18.49 -6.45 17.11
N THR A 240 -18.37 -6.19 18.40
CA THR A 240 -19.14 -5.15 19.09
C THR A 240 -18.56 -3.77 18.81
N PRO A 241 -19.34 -2.66 18.98
CA PRO A 241 -18.82 -1.31 18.82
C PRO A 241 -17.59 -1.00 19.69
N ALA A 242 -17.51 -1.57 20.89
CA ALA A 242 -16.37 -1.42 21.78
C ALA A 242 -15.11 -2.11 21.22
N GLN A 243 -15.25 -3.31 20.69
CA GLN A 243 -14.15 -4.04 20.04
C GLN A 243 -13.68 -3.33 18.77
N VAL A 244 -14.60 -2.84 17.92
CA VAL A 244 -14.23 -2.04 16.74
C VAL A 244 -13.46 -0.79 17.15
N ARG A 245 -13.91 -0.08 18.20
CA ARG A 245 -13.21 1.10 18.72
C ARG A 245 -11.82 0.79 19.24
N GLU A 246 -11.66 -0.29 20.02
CA GLU A 246 -10.38 -0.73 20.53
C GLU A 246 -9.41 -1.08 19.39
N ASN A 247 -9.86 -1.91 18.45
CA ASN A 247 -9.08 -2.31 17.30
C ASN A 247 -8.69 -1.12 16.42
N LEU A 248 -9.63 -0.20 16.18
CA LEU A 248 -9.39 1.04 15.43
C LEU A 248 -8.38 1.94 16.14
N SER A 249 -8.41 2.02 17.46
CA SER A 249 -7.44 2.78 18.25
C SER A 249 -6.02 2.23 18.10
N LYS A 250 -5.86 0.90 17.98
CA LYS A 250 -4.56 0.25 17.75
C LYS A 250 -4.00 0.58 16.35
N LEU A 251 -4.87 0.81 15.36
CA LEU A 251 -4.51 1.15 13.98
C LEU A 251 -4.49 2.65 13.70
N TRP A 252 -4.75 3.50 14.72
CA TRP A 252 -4.97 4.93 14.52
C TRP A 252 -3.77 5.65 13.89
N ASP A 253 -2.58 5.31 14.31
CA ASP A 253 -1.35 5.89 13.75
C ASP A 253 -1.15 5.51 12.29
N GLU A 254 -1.55 4.31 11.88
CA GLU A 254 -1.51 3.86 10.50
C GLU A 254 -2.51 4.58 9.62
N ILE A 255 -3.72 4.77 10.13
CA ILE A 255 -4.76 5.53 9.44
C ILE A 255 -4.29 6.97 9.25
N ARG A 256 -3.65 7.58 10.26
CA ARG A 256 -3.08 8.92 10.16
C ARG A 256 -1.98 9.02 9.10
N ILE A 257 -1.15 8.00 8.96
CA ILE A 257 -0.09 7.95 7.95
C ILE A 257 -0.64 8.02 6.53
N LEU A 258 -1.84 7.55 6.26
CA LEU A 258 -2.48 7.65 4.94
C LEU A 258 -2.75 9.11 4.52
N THR A 259 -2.83 10.04 5.48
CA THR A 259 -3.03 11.48 5.20
C THR A 259 -1.74 12.20 4.83
N GLU A 260 -0.57 11.61 5.14
CA GLU A 260 0.72 12.23 4.91
C GLU A 260 1.38 11.68 3.63
N PRO A 261 1.67 12.50 2.60
CA PRO A 261 2.27 12.02 1.35
C PRO A 261 3.69 11.46 1.51
N HIS A 262 4.29 11.54 2.70
CA HIS A 262 5.67 11.12 2.99
C HIS A 262 5.79 10.09 4.10
N ALA A 263 4.78 9.23 4.25
CA ALA A 263 4.67 8.30 5.38
C ALA A 263 5.68 7.12 5.38
N VAL A 264 6.44 6.90 4.31
CA VAL A 264 7.43 5.81 4.22
C VAL A 264 8.84 6.37 4.31
N THR A 265 9.61 5.88 5.27
CA THR A 265 11.05 6.15 5.37
C THR A 265 11.81 4.99 4.77
N LEU A 266 12.48 5.21 3.64
CA LEU A 266 13.44 4.25 3.10
C LEU A 266 14.78 4.46 3.80
N SER A 267 15.21 3.48 4.60
CA SER A 267 16.54 3.44 5.17
C SER A 267 17.48 2.79 4.14
N LEU A 268 18.34 3.58 3.53
CA LEU A 268 19.24 3.14 2.46
C LEU A 268 20.56 2.57 2.97
N GLU A 269 20.86 2.81 4.25
CA GLU A 269 22.09 2.42 4.91
C GLU A 269 21.83 2.07 6.37
N PRO A 270 22.65 1.19 6.98
CA PRO A 270 22.63 1.00 8.41
C PRO A 270 22.99 2.30 9.13
N ASN A 271 22.25 2.64 10.17
CA ASN A 271 22.60 3.81 10.99
C ASN A 271 24.00 3.63 11.60
N SER A 272 24.95 4.38 11.07
CA SER A 272 26.31 4.51 11.62
C SER A 272 26.36 5.43 12.84
N ALA A 273 25.22 5.90 13.32
CA ALA A 273 25.15 6.90 14.38
C ALA A 273 25.83 6.40 15.67
N SER A 274 26.99 6.98 15.94
CA SER A 274 27.42 7.22 17.29
C SER A 274 26.23 7.76 18.10
N GLU A 275 26.00 7.23 19.29
CA GLU A 275 24.89 7.59 20.19
C GLU A 275 24.56 9.09 20.09
N PRO A 276 23.31 9.48 19.81
CA PRO A 276 22.93 10.89 19.87
C PRO A 276 23.31 11.43 21.25
N LEU A 277 23.97 12.58 21.31
CA LEU A 277 24.36 13.23 22.58
C LEU A 277 23.17 13.38 23.55
N LEU A 278 21.94 13.47 23.02
CA LEU A 278 20.68 13.49 23.78
C LEU A 278 20.27 12.14 24.37
N SER A 279 20.73 10.99 23.83
CA SER A 279 20.43 9.67 24.41
C SER A 279 21.22 9.42 25.70
N LYS A 280 22.34 10.12 25.91
CA LYS A 280 23.10 10.09 27.16
C LYS A 280 22.34 10.77 28.32
N LEU A 281 21.32 11.56 28.03
CA LEU A 281 20.49 12.24 29.02
C LEU A 281 19.21 11.44 29.38
N ASN A 282 18.86 10.41 28.62
CA ASN A 282 17.72 9.54 28.92
C ASN A 282 18.14 8.43 29.90
N ILE A 283 18.30 8.78 31.17
CA ILE A 283 18.68 7.89 32.28
C ILE A 283 17.59 6.81 32.56
N PHE A 284 16.44 6.88 31.92
CA PHE A 284 15.28 6.00 32.18
C PHE A 284 15.02 4.92 31.12
N SER A 285 15.71 4.87 29.99
CA SER A 285 15.57 3.74 29.07
C SER A 285 16.60 2.67 29.41
N GLN A 286 16.19 1.64 30.14
CA GLN A 286 17.03 0.46 30.37
C GLN A 286 17.27 -0.22 29.00
N LYS A 287 18.53 -0.17 28.53
CA LYS A 287 18.95 -0.93 27.36
C LYS A 287 18.80 -2.42 27.65
N PRO A 288 18.20 -3.22 26.78
CA PRO A 288 18.06 -4.64 27.04
C PRO A 288 19.42 -5.31 27.16
N SER A 289 19.60 -6.16 28.17
CA SER A 289 20.83 -6.97 28.32
C SER A 289 20.84 -8.17 27.39
N GLN A 290 19.68 -8.73 27.10
CA GLN A 290 19.47 -9.89 26.26
C GLN A 290 18.17 -9.70 25.46
N LEU A 291 18.11 -10.24 24.24
CA LEU A 291 16.92 -10.24 23.38
C LEU A 291 16.54 -11.66 22.99
N LYS A 292 15.23 -11.94 22.96
CA LYS A 292 14.64 -13.13 22.36
C LYS A 292 14.31 -12.82 20.91
N VAL A 293 14.99 -13.50 19.97
CA VAL A 293 14.84 -13.29 18.52
C VAL A 293 14.28 -14.56 17.90
N VAL A 294 13.21 -14.43 17.13
CA VAL A 294 12.58 -15.56 16.44
C VAL A 294 12.65 -15.35 14.94
N PHE A 295 12.98 -16.41 14.22
CA PHE A 295 12.93 -16.45 12.75
C PHE A 295 11.85 -17.43 12.30
N LEU A 296 11.01 -17.00 11.33
CA LEU A 296 10.00 -17.84 10.72
C LEU A 296 10.27 -17.97 9.22
N HIS A 297 10.40 -19.22 8.75
CA HIS A 297 10.66 -19.57 7.37
C HIS A 297 9.49 -20.37 6.78
N GLU A 298 9.10 -20.04 5.54
CA GLU A 298 8.06 -20.78 4.81
C GLU A 298 8.49 -22.19 4.41
N TYR A 299 9.79 -22.38 4.16
CA TYR A 299 10.39 -23.65 3.77
C TYR A 299 11.52 -24.01 4.74
N ASP A 300 12.15 -25.17 4.54
CA ASP A 300 13.32 -25.59 5.29
C ASP A 300 14.65 -25.33 4.55
N ALA A 301 15.73 -25.29 5.31
CA ALA A 301 17.08 -25.07 4.76
C ALA A 301 17.60 -26.25 3.92
N LYS A 302 17.02 -27.44 4.00
CA LYS A 302 17.46 -28.61 3.22
C LYS A 302 17.08 -28.46 1.75
N THR A 303 15.90 -27.96 1.49
CA THR A 303 15.31 -27.82 0.16
C THR A 303 15.49 -26.41 -0.42
N SER A 304 15.44 -25.37 0.41
CA SER A 304 15.40 -23.98 -0.03
C SER A 304 16.77 -23.29 0.05
N ALA A 305 17.28 -22.84 -1.11
CA ALA A 305 18.47 -21.98 -1.17
C ALA A 305 18.24 -20.62 -0.50
N TRP A 306 16.99 -20.09 -0.56
CA TRP A 306 16.59 -18.88 0.12
C TRP A 306 16.76 -19.01 1.63
N VAL A 307 16.20 -20.06 2.22
CA VAL A 307 16.31 -20.30 3.67
C VAL A 307 17.75 -20.53 4.10
N ARG A 308 18.56 -21.27 3.32
CA ARG A 308 20.01 -21.41 3.62
C ARG A 308 20.76 -20.08 3.63
N GLY A 309 20.35 -19.14 2.78
CA GLY A 309 20.90 -17.78 2.82
C GLY A 309 20.61 -17.08 4.15
N HIS A 310 19.38 -17.16 4.61
CA HIS A 310 18.95 -16.60 5.90
C HIS A 310 19.64 -17.30 7.08
N GLU A 311 19.79 -18.63 7.05
CA GLU A 311 20.50 -19.40 8.08
C GLU A 311 21.95 -18.94 8.27
N LYS A 312 22.69 -18.69 7.17
CA LYS A 312 24.04 -18.11 7.24
C LYS A 312 24.03 -16.75 7.95
N GLY A 313 23.01 -15.92 7.68
CA GLY A 313 22.82 -14.65 8.36
C GLY A 313 22.56 -14.82 9.86
N ILE A 314 21.78 -15.84 10.24
CA ILE A 314 21.49 -16.17 11.64
C ILE A 314 22.75 -16.67 12.36
N GLU A 315 23.57 -17.49 11.71
CA GLU A 315 24.85 -17.93 12.25
C GLU A 315 25.80 -16.76 12.53
N ALA A 316 25.92 -15.83 11.58
CA ALA A 316 26.69 -14.61 11.75
C ALA A 316 26.16 -13.72 12.89
N LEU A 317 24.81 -13.62 13.03
CA LEU A 317 24.16 -12.90 14.11
C LEU A 317 24.50 -13.53 15.48
N LYS A 318 24.48 -14.86 15.60
CA LYS A 318 24.90 -15.58 16.80
C LYS A 318 26.38 -15.34 17.14
N ALA A 319 27.23 -15.31 16.13
CA ALA A 319 28.68 -15.06 16.31
C ALA A 319 28.94 -13.63 16.81
N GLU A 320 28.17 -12.62 16.32
CA GLU A 320 28.34 -11.21 16.70
C GLU A 320 27.90 -10.92 18.15
N PHE A 321 26.76 -11.46 18.56
CA PHE A 321 26.13 -11.06 19.84
C PHE A 321 26.23 -12.12 20.95
N GLY A 322 26.57 -13.38 20.62
CA GLY A 322 26.72 -14.46 21.59
C GLY A 322 25.53 -14.64 22.54
N ASP A 323 25.78 -14.74 23.82
CA ASP A 323 24.78 -14.97 24.88
C ASP A 323 23.78 -13.80 25.07
N ARG A 324 24.01 -12.69 24.39
CA ARG A 324 23.06 -11.57 24.39
C ARG A 324 21.81 -11.85 23.58
N LEU A 325 21.78 -12.93 22.79
CA LEU A 325 20.63 -13.37 22.01
C LEU A 325 20.19 -14.77 22.37
N VAL A 326 18.88 -14.94 22.55
CA VAL A 326 18.21 -16.24 22.56
C VAL A 326 17.50 -16.37 21.22
N ILE A 327 18.02 -17.18 20.33
CA ILE A 327 17.51 -17.31 18.95
C ILE A 327 16.71 -18.60 18.82
N THR A 328 15.48 -18.49 18.34
CA THR A 328 14.61 -19.61 17.95
C THR A 328 14.33 -19.54 16.46
N ASN A 329 14.43 -20.70 15.79
CA ASN A 329 14.18 -20.84 14.36
C ASN A 329 13.00 -21.79 14.13
N ARG A 330 12.06 -21.42 13.26
CA ARG A 330 10.89 -22.20 12.86
C ARG A 330 10.86 -22.30 11.35
N GLU A 331 10.96 -23.52 10.84
CA GLU A 331 10.92 -23.86 9.41
C GLU A 331 9.56 -24.46 9.03
N ASN A 332 9.25 -24.48 7.73
CA ASN A 332 8.01 -25.02 7.15
C ASN A 332 6.74 -24.41 7.74
N VAL A 333 6.76 -23.09 7.98
CA VAL A 333 5.61 -22.33 8.48
C VAL A 333 4.74 -21.92 7.30
N SER A 334 3.57 -22.50 7.18
CA SER A 334 2.61 -22.12 6.13
C SER A 334 2.11 -20.68 6.34
N PRO A 335 2.25 -19.79 5.36
CA PRO A 335 1.80 -18.40 5.49
C PRO A 335 0.29 -18.26 5.78
N GLU A 336 -0.53 -19.12 5.19
CA GLU A 336 -1.99 -19.04 5.29
C GLU A 336 -2.57 -19.81 6.46
N VAL A 337 -1.88 -20.85 6.94
CA VAL A 337 -2.42 -21.79 7.95
C VAL A 337 -1.77 -21.57 9.31
N ASP A 338 -0.44 -21.53 9.37
CA ASP A 338 0.30 -21.62 10.64
C ASP A 338 0.86 -20.28 11.10
N ALA A 339 1.17 -19.36 10.18
CA ALA A 339 1.95 -18.16 10.48
C ALA A 339 1.30 -17.27 11.54
N GLU A 340 -0.03 -17.09 11.50
CA GLU A 340 -0.75 -16.27 12.47
C GLU A 340 -0.66 -16.89 13.87
N GLN A 341 -0.96 -18.18 14.00
CA GLN A 341 -0.92 -18.89 15.28
C GLN A 341 0.50 -18.89 15.88
N ILE A 342 1.52 -19.20 15.07
CA ILE A 342 2.92 -19.24 15.55
C ILE A 342 3.38 -17.84 15.96
N LEU A 343 3.02 -16.80 15.20
CA LEU A 343 3.34 -15.41 15.57
C LEU A 343 2.69 -15.01 16.89
N GLU A 344 1.43 -15.39 17.12
CA GLU A 344 0.73 -15.18 18.39
C GLU A 344 1.44 -15.90 19.54
N GLU A 345 1.79 -17.18 19.37
CA GLU A 345 2.51 -17.98 20.38
C GLU A 345 3.82 -17.31 20.77
N VAL A 346 4.68 -16.94 19.79
CA VAL A 346 5.99 -16.35 20.09
C VAL A 346 5.89 -14.94 20.68
N ALA A 347 4.89 -14.16 20.29
CA ALA A 347 4.64 -12.85 20.89
C ALA A 347 4.14 -12.99 22.35
N HIS A 348 3.32 -13.99 22.63
CA HIS A 348 2.84 -14.31 23.98
C HIS A 348 3.99 -14.79 24.88
N ASP A 349 4.97 -15.52 24.32
CA ASP A 349 6.20 -15.95 24.99
C ASP A 349 7.22 -14.81 25.16
N ASN A 350 6.82 -13.58 24.93
CA ASN A 350 7.61 -12.36 25.04
C ASN A 350 8.86 -12.38 24.11
N ALA A 351 8.69 -12.73 22.86
CA ALA A 351 9.70 -12.48 21.85
C ALA A 351 9.90 -10.96 21.69
N ASP A 352 11.16 -10.50 21.72
CA ASP A 352 11.49 -9.09 21.54
C ASP A 352 11.46 -8.69 20.06
N VAL A 353 11.95 -9.60 19.19
CA VAL A 353 12.08 -9.38 17.75
C VAL A 353 11.68 -10.64 16.99
N VAL A 354 10.87 -10.48 15.97
CA VAL A 354 10.50 -11.57 15.04
C VAL A 354 10.84 -11.16 13.63
N PHE A 355 11.63 -11.98 12.95
CA PHE A 355 11.92 -11.89 11.52
C PHE A 355 11.13 -12.94 10.76
N THR A 356 10.29 -12.53 9.82
CA THR A 356 9.65 -13.44 8.86
C THR A 356 10.33 -13.31 7.51
N THR A 357 10.68 -14.44 6.88
CA THR A 357 11.48 -14.46 5.65
C THR A 357 10.65 -14.67 4.39
N SER A 358 9.34 -14.66 4.51
CA SER A 358 8.41 -14.70 3.38
C SER A 358 7.45 -13.52 3.43
N ILE A 359 7.32 -12.82 2.30
CA ILE A 359 6.34 -11.76 2.12
C ILE A 359 4.90 -12.24 2.36
N ARG A 360 4.60 -13.50 2.04
CA ARG A 360 3.26 -14.10 2.21
C ARG A 360 2.81 -14.16 3.67
N MET A 361 3.75 -14.14 4.63
CA MET A 361 3.44 -14.04 6.07
C MET A 361 3.03 -12.64 6.51
N ARG A 362 3.11 -11.63 5.64
CA ARG A 362 2.85 -10.24 6.01
C ARG A 362 1.46 -9.98 6.59
N PRO A 363 0.34 -10.53 6.06
CA PRO A 363 -0.98 -10.33 6.67
C PRO A 363 -1.04 -10.80 8.13
N ALA A 364 -0.42 -11.95 8.43
CA ALA A 364 -0.30 -12.45 9.80
C ALA A 364 0.59 -11.54 10.68
N CYS A 365 1.72 -11.05 10.12
CA CYS A 365 2.57 -10.09 10.84
C CYS A 365 1.82 -8.83 11.24
N LEU A 366 1.00 -8.26 10.37
CA LEU A 366 0.22 -7.05 10.63
C LEU A 366 -0.80 -7.27 11.75
N LYS A 367 -1.53 -8.39 11.69
CA LYS A 367 -2.55 -8.73 12.67
C LYS A 367 -1.93 -8.91 14.06
N VAL A 368 -0.85 -9.67 14.16
CA VAL A 368 -0.18 -9.92 15.44
C VAL A 368 0.53 -8.68 15.98
N ALA A 369 1.18 -7.88 15.12
CA ALA A 369 1.81 -6.63 15.53
C ALA A 369 0.81 -5.63 16.14
N ALA A 370 -0.42 -5.56 15.61
CA ALA A 370 -1.48 -4.72 16.16
C ALA A 370 -1.92 -5.14 17.58
N GLN A 371 -1.84 -6.43 17.89
CA GLN A 371 -2.22 -6.98 19.20
C GLN A 371 -1.05 -6.97 20.20
N HIS A 372 0.19 -7.11 19.70
CA HIS A 372 1.41 -7.21 20.49
C HIS A 372 2.42 -6.11 20.15
N PRO A 373 2.13 -4.83 20.44
CA PRO A 373 2.98 -3.69 20.01
C PRO A 373 4.36 -3.64 20.66
N LYS A 374 4.63 -4.49 21.66
CA LYS A 374 5.96 -4.62 22.28
C LYS A 374 6.90 -5.50 21.47
N THR A 375 6.37 -6.47 20.74
CA THR A 375 7.13 -7.36 19.86
C THR A 375 7.44 -6.65 18.56
N LYS A 376 8.72 -6.51 18.20
CA LYS A 376 9.16 -5.88 16.96
C LYS A 376 9.11 -6.89 15.83
N ILE A 377 8.16 -6.74 14.91
CA ILE A 377 7.99 -7.66 13.79
C ILE A 377 8.58 -7.04 12.52
N LEU A 378 9.43 -7.82 11.83
CA LEU A 378 10.03 -7.47 10.55
C LEU A 378 9.68 -8.52 9.50
N ASN A 379 9.29 -8.06 8.33
CA ASN A 379 8.96 -8.94 7.21
C ASN A 379 9.93 -8.71 6.04
N CYS A 380 10.43 -9.81 5.47
CA CYS A 380 11.31 -9.77 4.32
C CYS A 380 10.50 -9.47 3.05
N CYS A 381 10.37 -8.22 2.73
CA CYS A 381 9.76 -7.73 1.49
C CYS A 381 10.19 -6.30 1.20
N LEU A 382 9.91 -5.86 -0.02
CA LEU A 382 10.06 -4.47 -0.43
C LEU A 382 8.69 -3.81 -0.48
N ASN A 383 8.62 -2.56 -0.08
CA ASN A 383 7.44 -1.72 -0.08
C ASN A 383 6.22 -2.26 0.67
N THR A 384 6.17 -1.91 1.91
CA THR A 384 4.93 -1.96 2.65
C THR A 384 4.93 -0.82 3.65
N PRO A 385 4.22 0.25 3.35
CA PRO A 385 4.09 1.33 4.30
C PRO A 385 3.20 0.86 5.45
N HIS A 386 3.82 0.39 6.53
CA HIS A 386 3.10 -0.02 7.72
C HIS A 386 3.94 0.27 8.97
N PRO A 387 3.49 1.10 9.91
CA PRO A 387 4.30 1.48 11.07
C PRO A 387 4.49 0.33 12.06
N LEU A 388 3.57 -0.64 12.10
CA LEU A 388 3.66 -1.78 13.03
C LEU A 388 4.62 -2.87 12.56
N VAL A 389 4.85 -3.00 11.25
CA VAL A 389 5.73 -4.02 10.68
C VAL A 389 6.76 -3.34 9.80
N ARG A 390 8.03 -3.38 10.19
CA ARG A 390 9.12 -2.92 9.35
C ARG A 390 9.48 -3.97 8.30
N THR A 391 10.00 -3.52 7.18
CA THR A 391 10.42 -4.41 6.10
C THR A 391 11.90 -4.29 5.83
N TYR A 392 12.52 -5.35 5.31
CA TYR A 392 13.92 -5.39 4.93
C TYR A 392 14.08 -6.16 3.62
N TYR A 393 14.87 -5.63 2.69
CA TYR A 393 15.14 -6.25 1.40
C TYR A 393 16.38 -5.65 0.73
N PRO A 394 17.18 -6.42 -0.03
CA PRO A 394 18.35 -5.89 -0.73
C PRO A 394 17.97 -5.07 -1.98
N ARG A 395 18.83 -4.11 -2.35
CA ARG A 395 18.71 -3.30 -3.57
C ARG A 395 19.24 -4.01 -4.80
N THR A 396 18.60 -5.07 -5.20
CA THR A 396 19.06 -6.03 -6.23
C THR A 396 19.36 -5.39 -7.60
N TYR A 397 18.88 -4.21 -7.91
CA TYR A 397 19.18 -3.55 -9.18
C TYR A 397 20.67 -3.18 -9.33
N GLU A 398 21.40 -2.97 -8.22
CA GLU A 398 22.82 -2.62 -8.25
C GLU A 398 23.67 -3.80 -8.74
N VAL A 399 23.47 -4.99 -8.16
CA VAL A 399 24.15 -6.21 -8.62
C VAL A 399 23.69 -6.66 -10.00
N ASN A 400 22.40 -6.42 -10.34
CA ASN A 400 21.90 -6.73 -11.68
C ASN A 400 22.58 -5.89 -12.77
N TYR A 401 22.95 -4.65 -12.48
CA TYR A 401 23.72 -3.81 -13.40
C TYR A 401 25.10 -4.44 -13.71
N LEU A 402 25.81 -4.91 -12.66
CA LEU A 402 27.10 -5.59 -12.80
C LEU A 402 26.96 -6.90 -13.58
N LEU A 403 25.92 -7.69 -13.29
CA LEU A 403 25.65 -8.94 -14.00
C LEU A 403 25.27 -8.69 -15.47
N GLY A 404 24.57 -7.61 -15.76
CA GLY A 404 24.27 -7.16 -17.12
C GLY A 404 25.55 -6.78 -17.91
N MET A 405 26.46 -6.04 -17.28
CA MET A 405 27.77 -5.75 -17.87
C MET A 405 28.54 -7.04 -18.18
N LEU A 406 28.61 -7.96 -17.21
CA LEU A 406 29.27 -9.23 -17.41
C LEU A 406 28.61 -10.02 -18.55
N ALA A 407 27.29 -10.04 -18.61
CA ALA A 407 26.53 -10.69 -19.67
C ALA A 407 26.85 -10.09 -21.06
N GLY A 408 26.92 -8.77 -21.17
CA GLY A 408 27.30 -8.08 -22.41
C GLY A 408 28.73 -8.37 -22.86
N ILE A 409 29.68 -8.53 -21.92
CA ILE A 409 31.07 -8.90 -22.22
C ILE A 409 31.17 -10.35 -22.69
N LEU A 410 30.47 -11.26 -22.04
CA LEU A 410 30.60 -12.71 -22.27
C LEU A 410 29.67 -13.25 -23.36
N SER A 411 28.64 -12.51 -23.75
CA SER A 411 27.71 -12.94 -24.79
C SER A 411 28.39 -12.92 -26.17
N LYS A 412 28.13 -13.96 -26.95
CA LYS A 412 28.59 -14.07 -28.36
C LYS A 412 27.63 -13.39 -29.32
N THR A 413 26.43 -13.05 -28.90
CA THR A 413 25.36 -12.43 -29.65
C THR A 413 24.98 -11.10 -29.05
N ASP A 414 24.12 -10.36 -29.72
CA ASP A 414 23.50 -9.13 -29.20
C ASP A 414 22.34 -9.39 -28.21
N ARG A 415 21.98 -10.66 -27.95
CA ARG A 415 20.86 -11.05 -27.09
C ARG A 415 21.28 -11.87 -25.88
N VAL A 416 20.66 -11.55 -24.75
CA VAL A 416 20.78 -12.30 -23.49
C VAL A 416 19.40 -12.53 -22.90
N GLY A 417 19.12 -13.74 -22.43
CA GLY A 417 17.86 -14.07 -21.77
C GLY A 417 17.80 -13.52 -20.35
N TYR A 418 16.60 -13.17 -19.90
CA TYR A 418 16.34 -12.82 -18.51
C TYR A 418 15.01 -13.44 -18.06
N VAL A 419 15.05 -14.28 -17.04
CA VAL A 419 13.84 -14.82 -16.40
C VAL A 419 13.56 -14.04 -15.13
N ALA A 420 12.48 -13.28 -15.13
CA ALA A 420 11.96 -12.65 -13.93
C ALA A 420 10.94 -13.57 -13.23
N ALA A 421 10.94 -13.62 -11.89
CA ALA A 421 10.02 -14.46 -11.15
C ALA A 421 8.60 -13.87 -11.17
N ASN A 422 8.42 -12.73 -10.53
CA ASN A 422 7.13 -12.05 -10.36
C ASN A 422 7.27 -10.54 -10.58
N PRO A 423 6.22 -9.85 -11.07
CA PRO A 423 6.23 -8.41 -11.30
C PRO A 423 5.98 -7.62 -10.01
N VAL A 424 6.81 -7.87 -8.99
CA VAL A 424 6.76 -7.17 -7.69
C VAL A 424 7.61 -5.90 -7.71
N TYR A 425 7.43 -5.06 -6.70
CA TYR A 425 8.25 -3.87 -6.50
C TYR A 425 9.75 -4.18 -6.63
N GLY A 426 10.47 -3.33 -7.33
CA GLY A 426 11.90 -3.45 -7.61
C GLY A 426 12.27 -4.40 -8.76
N THR A 427 11.38 -5.30 -9.21
CA THR A 427 11.70 -6.22 -10.31
C THR A 427 11.95 -5.50 -11.64
N PRO A 428 11.10 -4.56 -12.10
CA PRO A 428 11.40 -3.83 -13.34
C PRO A 428 12.69 -3.01 -13.25
N ALA A 429 13.00 -2.41 -12.11
CA ALA A 429 14.27 -1.72 -11.92
C ALA A 429 15.47 -2.68 -12.03
N ALA A 430 15.36 -3.91 -11.51
CA ALA A 430 16.41 -4.92 -11.64
C ALA A 430 16.59 -5.36 -13.10
N VAL A 431 15.51 -5.62 -13.84
CA VAL A 431 15.55 -5.94 -15.27
C VAL A 431 16.17 -4.80 -16.09
N ASN A 432 15.71 -3.57 -15.85
CA ASN A 432 16.23 -2.40 -16.55
C ASN A 432 17.69 -2.12 -16.20
N ALA A 433 18.12 -2.32 -14.96
CA ALA A 433 19.51 -2.19 -14.55
C ALA A 433 20.40 -3.22 -15.25
N PHE A 434 19.96 -4.47 -15.33
CA PHE A 434 20.66 -5.51 -16.11
C PHE A 434 20.80 -5.14 -17.58
N ALA A 435 19.71 -4.71 -18.22
CA ALA A 435 19.73 -4.28 -19.61
C ALA A 435 20.64 -3.06 -19.86
N ARG A 436 20.65 -2.11 -18.93
CA ARG A 436 21.56 -0.96 -18.98
C ARG A 436 23.02 -1.35 -18.79
N GLY A 437 23.29 -2.26 -17.85
CA GLY A 437 24.63 -2.83 -17.66
C GLY A 437 25.15 -3.51 -18.92
N MET A 438 24.29 -4.31 -19.57
CA MET A 438 24.62 -4.92 -20.88
C MET A 438 24.95 -3.86 -21.95
N ARG A 439 24.12 -2.85 -22.10
CA ARG A 439 24.34 -1.79 -23.11
C ARG A 439 25.53 -0.88 -22.81
N ALA A 440 25.96 -0.78 -21.55
CA ALA A 440 27.15 -0.01 -21.20
C ALA A 440 28.44 -0.60 -21.84
N VAL A 441 28.46 -1.89 -22.14
CA VAL A 441 29.60 -2.59 -22.74
C VAL A 441 29.29 -3.12 -24.16
N ARG A 442 28.01 -3.28 -24.49
CA ARG A 442 27.49 -3.71 -25.78
C ARG A 442 26.32 -2.81 -26.19
N PRO A 443 26.56 -1.71 -26.93
CA PRO A 443 25.52 -0.71 -27.25
C PRO A 443 24.32 -1.23 -28.02
N ASP A 444 24.52 -2.28 -28.86
CA ASP A 444 23.49 -3.01 -29.60
C ASP A 444 22.82 -4.15 -28.84
N GLY A 445 23.13 -4.29 -27.54
CA GLY A 445 22.63 -5.39 -26.71
C GLY A 445 21.15 -5.28 -26.38
N HIS A 446 20.46 -6.42 -26.41
CA HIS A 446 19.05 -6.60 -26.06
C HIS A 446 18.85 -7.69 -25.01
N VAL A 447 17.93 -7.47 -24.09
CA VAL A 447 17.51 -8.43 -23.07
C VAL A 447 16.16 -9.02 -23.43
N VAL A 448 16.09 -10.32 -23.65
CA VAL A 448 14.83 -11.04 -23.89
C VAL A 448 14.26 -11.49 -22.57
N LEU A 449 13.14 -10.85 -22.17
CA LEU A 449 12.49 -11.07 -20.86
C LEU A 449 11.41 -12.14 -20.97
N ARG A 450 11.42 -13.10 -20.04
CA ARG A 450 10.33 -14.05 -19.79
C ARG A 450 9.94 -14.02 -18.31
N TRP A 451 8.68 -14.23 -18.02
CA TRP A 451 8.15 -14.26 -16.67
C TRP A 451 7.86 -15.69 -16.24
N ALA A 452 8.44 -16.11 -15.10
CA ALA A 452 8.20 -17.45 -14.56
C ALA A 452 6.74 -17.65 -14.09
N CYS A 453 6.06 -16.56 -13.69
CA CYS A 453 4.66 -16.55 -13.26
C CYS A 453 3.65 -16.58 -14.43
N VAL A 454 4.11 -16.42 -15.68
CA VAL A 454 3.26 -16.47 -16.89
C VAL A 454 3.94 -17.38 -17.91
N PRO A 455 3.86 -18.70 -17.73
CA PRO A 455 4.42 -19.63 -18.71
C PRO A 455 3.66 -19.54 -20.05
N VAL A 456 4.41 -19.30 -21.12
CA VAL A 456 3.88 -19.23 -22.48
C VAL A 456 4.27 -20.48 -23.24
N GLU A 457 3.29 -21.13 -23.88
CA GLU A 457 3.54 -22.32 -24.68
C GLU A 457 4.54 -22.03 -25.83
N GLY A 458 5.54 -22.88 -25.99
CA GLY A 458 6.62 -22.69 -26.97
C GLY A 458 7.71 -21.70 -26.57
N GLN A 459 7.65 -21.14 -25.35
CA GLN A 459 8.65 -20.22 -24.81
C GLN A 459 9.22 -20.73 -23.47
N PRO A 460 10.04 -21.77 -23.47
CA PRO A 460 10.61 -22.33 -22.25
C PRO A 460 11.56 -21.35 -21.54
N LEU A 461 11.56 -21.36 -20.20
CA LEU A 461 12.33 -20.40 -19.39
C LEU A 461 13.86 -20.56 -19.53
N ASP A 462 14.32 -21.69 -20.04
CA ASP A 462 15.75 -21.94 -20.33
C ASP A 462 16.18 -21.40 -21.71
N PHE A 463 15.26 -20.79 -22.47
CA PHE A 463 15.49 -20.30 -23.82
C PHE A 463 15.97 -21.37 -24.83
N SER A 464 15.59 -22.64 -24.65
CA SER A 464 15.97 -23.74 -25.55
C SER A 464 15.36 -23.58 -26.95
N ASP A 465 14.33 -22.79 -27.11
CA ASP A 465 13.71 -22.35 -28.39
C ASP A 465 14.50 -21.27 -29.13
N ARG A 466 15.57 -20.70 -28.53
CA ARG A 466 16.35 -19.58 -29.03
C ARG A 466 17.83 -19.96 -29.15
N GLU A 467 18.30 -20.21 -30.37
CA GLU A 467 19.71 -20.54 -30.64
C GLU A 467 20.64 -19.33 -30.42
N ASP A 468 20.13 -18.13 -30.63
CA ASP A 468 20.84 -16.87 -30.42
C ASP A 468 21.05 -16.50 -28.94
N ILE A 469 20.42 -17.22 -28.00
CA ILE A 469 20.57 -17.00 -26.56
C ILE A 469 21.33 -18.16 -25.93
N THR A 470 22.59 -17.95 -25.62
CA THR A 470 23.47 -18.92 -24.95
C THR A 470 23.83 -18.51 -23.51
N LEU A 471 23.49 -17.28 -23.14
CA LEU A 471 23.70 -16.71 -21.82
C LEU A 471 22.38 -16.14 -21.32
N LEU A 472 22.03 -16.43 -20.08
CA LEU A 472 20.77 -15.96 -19.51
C LEU A 472 20.89 -15.73 -18.01
N TYR A 473 20.11 -14.79 -17.50
CA TYR A 473 19.79 -14.69 -16.10
C TYR A 473 18.67 -15.71 -15.82
N ALA A 474 19.02 -16.85 -15.24
CA ALA A 474 18.18 -18.05 -15.22
C ALA A 474 16.89 -17.88 -14.39
N ARG A 475 16.96 -17.16 -13.29
CA ARG A 475 15.80 -16.75 -12.48
C ARG A 475 16.19 -15.64 -11.53
N SER A 476 15.29 -14.67 -11.37
CA SER A 476 15.39 -13.73 -10.24
C SER A 476 14.86 -14.43 -8.98
N ASN A 477 15.68 -14.49 -7.94
CA ASN A 477 15.30 -15.11 -6.67
C ASN A 477 14.76 -14.03 -5.71
N ASN A 478 13.54 -13.56 -5.96
CA ASN A 478 12.93 -12.44 -5.24
C ASN A 478 12.04 -12.89 -4.09
N GLU A 479 11.82 -14.20 -3.94
CA GLU A 479 10.92 -14.77 -2.96
C GLU A 479 11.37 -16.15 -2.51
N PRO A 480 10.90 -16.64 -1.36
CA PRO A 480 11.13 -18.00 -0.91
C PRO A 480 10.69 -19.02 -1.96
N ALA A 481 11.52 -20.03 -2.18
CA ALA A 481 11.21 -21.16 -3.03
C ALA A 481 11.61 -22.47 -2.33
N ASP A 482 10.88 -23.52 -2.63
CA ASP A 482 11.09 -24.88 -2.12
C ASP A 482 12.18 -25.66 -2.87
N SER A 483 13.00 -24.97 -3.66
CA SER A 483 13.97 -25.61 -4.54
C SER A 483 15.32 -24.92 -4.54
N ASN A 484 16.35 -25.71 -4.93
CA ASN A 484 17.72 -25.25 -5.16
C ASN A 484 17.97 -24.91 -6.65
N ARG A 485 16.97 -24.38 -7.33
CA ARG A 485 17.07 -24.07 -8.76
C ARG A 485 18.15 -23.02 -9.00
N ASP A 486 18.82 -23.16 -10.13
CA ASP A 486 19.83 -22.21 -10.58
C ASP A 486 19.20 -20.82 -10.73
N PHE A 487 19.92 -19.81 -10.26
CA PHE A 487 19.55 -18.41 -10.36
C PHE A 487 20.78 -17.58 -10.71
N GLY A 488 20.59 -16.34 -11.11
CA GLY A 488 21.67 -15.46 -11.55
C GLY A 488 22.11 -15.74 -12.99
N LEU A 489 23.29 -15.25 -13.35
CA LEU A 489 23.82 -15.36 -14.71
C LEU A 489 24.36 -16.76 -14.97
N CYS A 490 23.77 -17.46 -15.94
CA CYS A 490 24.11 -18.82 -16.32
C CYS A 490 24.40 -18.93 -17.82
N ARG A 491 25.27 -19.86 -18.17
CA ARG A 491 25.55 -20.27 -19.56
C ARG A 491 24.77 -21.54 -19.87
N ARG A 492 24.00 -21.52 -20.96
CA ARG A 492 23.35 -22.71 -21.49
C ARG A 492 24.37 -23.53 -22.28
N LEU A 493 24.55 -24.77 -21.89
CA LEU A 493 25.43 -25.73 -22.54
C LEU A 493 24.72 -26.43 -23.71
N PRO A 494 25.44 -27.08 -24.65
CA PRO A 494 24.84 -27.78 -25.77
C PRO A 494 23.89 -28.92 -25.40
N ASP A 495 24.02 -29.49 -24.20
CA ASP A 495 23.10 -30.51 -23.66
C ASP A 495 21.84 -29.90 -23.00
N GLY A 496 21.69 -28.58 -23.02
CA GLY A 496 20.58 -27.86 -22.43
C GLY A 496 20.74 -27.54 -20.95
N SER A 497 21.79 -28.07 -20.28
CA SER A 497 22.03 -27.75 -18.88
C SER A 497 22.53 -26.31 -18.68
N LEU A 498 22.28 -25.74 -17.50
CA LEU A 498 22.71 -24.40 -17.12
C LEU A 498 23.96 -24.49 -16.22
N LYS A 499 25.01 -23.79 -16.62
CA LYS A 499 26.25 -23.64 -15.83
C LYS A 499 26.31 -22.24 -15.23
N PRO A 500 26.42 -22.09 -13.90
CA PRO A 500 26.56 -20.78 -13.26
C PRO A 500 27.82 -20.04 -13.77
N VAL A 501 27.66 -18.76 -14.06
CA VAL A 501 28.73 -17.83 -14.44
C VAL A 501 29.01 -16.87 -13.31
N ALA A 502 27.95 -16.22 -12.81
CA ALA A 502 28.01 -15.33 -11.67
C ALA A 502 26.64 -15.22 -11.00
N LEU A 503 26.63 -15.18 -9.68
CA LEU A 503 25.42 -15.16 -8.88
C LEU A 503 25.36 -13.92 -8.00
N PRO A 504 24.20 -13.30 -7.82
CA PRO A 504 23.97 -12.34 -6.75
C PRO A 504 23.92 -13.10 -5.42
N VAL A 505 24.54 -12.56 -4.40
CA VAL A 505 24.52 -13.12 -3.04
C VAL A 505 24.04 -12.06 -2.08
N TRP A 506 22.99 -12.38 -1.36
CA TRP A 506 22.46 -11.50 -0.32
C TRP A 506 23.08 -11.82 1.02
N LYS A 507 23.56 -10.79 1.68
CA LYS A 507 24.20 -10.86 2.99
C LYS A 507 23.18 -10.47 4.05
N TRP A 508 22.31 -11.44 4.39
CA TRP A 508 21.25 -11.24 5.39
C TRP A 508 21.80 -10.85 6.77
N GLU A 509 23.03 -11.25 7.07
CA GLU A 509 23.75 -10.85 8.28
C GLU A 509 23.83 -9.32 8.42
N THR A 510 23.99 -8.58 7.34
CA THR A 510 24.06 -7.12 7.34
C THR A 510 22.76 -6.52 7.90
N PHE A 511 21.60 -7.01 7.44
CA PHE A 511 20.29 -6.58 7.96
C PHE A 511 20.12 -6.98 9.42
N TYR A 512 20.34 -8.24 9.76
CA TYR A 512 20.09 -8.74 11.10
C TYR A 512 20.98 -8.07 12.13
N ILE A 513 22.28 -7.99 11.89
CA ILE A 513 23.23 -7.32 12.79
C ILE A 513 22.92 -5.83 12.93
N GLY A 514 22.65 -5.13 11.81
CA GLY A 514 22.33 -3.70 11.83
C GLY A 514 21.07 -3.41 12.62
N ILE A 515 20.00 -4.18 12.38
CA ILE A 515 18.71 -4.02 13.06
C ILE A 515 18.82 -4.36 14.54
N ILE A 516 19.39 -5.48 14.92
CA ILE A 516 19.58 -5.88 16.33
C ILE A 516 20.48 -4.87 17.07
N ARG A 517 21.53 -4.37 16.42
CA ARG A 517 22.40 -3.31 16.97
C ARG A 517 21.64 -2.02 17.24
N SER A 518 20.68 -1.63 16.35
CA SER A 518 19.86 -0.46 16.55
C SER A 518 18.95 -0.59 17.79
N ILE A 519 18.45 -1.80 18.05
CA ILE A 519 17.64 -2.09 19.24
C ILE A 519 18.48 -2.00 20.51
N PHE A 520 19.66 -2.63 20.55
CA PHE A 520 20.57 -2.55 21.70
C PHE A 520 21.06 -1.12 21.97
N ASN A 521 21.26 -0.33 20.94
CA ASN A 521 21.69 1.07 21.08
C ASN A 521 20.56 2.02 21.44
N GLY A 522 19.28 1.58 21.37
CA GLY A 522 18.11 2.40 21.62
C GLY A 522 17.74 3.36 20.46
N THR A 523 18.34 3.16 19.26
CA THR A 523 18.06 3.99 18.08
C THR A 523 16.87 3.48 17.28
N TRP A 524 16.39 2.27 17.54
CA TRP A 524 15.19 1.70 16.88
C TRP A 524 13.98 2.65 16.91
N GLY A 525 13.67 3.27 18.04
CA GLY A 525 12.52 4.16 18.19
C GLY A 525 12.68 5.51 17.48
N SER A 526 13.91 6.02 17.37
CA SER A 526 14.19 7.32 16.75
C SER A 526 14.13 7.29 15.22
N GLU A 527 14.32 6.10 14.62
CA GLU A 527 14.25 5.90 13.16
C GLU A 527 12.83 6.10 12.61
N ALA A 528 11.82 5.89 13.45
CA ALA A 528 10.45 5.71 12.99
C ALA A 528 9.41 6.54 13.74
N SER A 529 9.69 7.72 14.28
CA SER A 529 8.69 8.46 15.04
C SER A 529 7.34 8.58 14.27
N GLY A 530 6.52 7.51 14.30
CA GLY A 530 5.24 7.39 13.63
C GLY A 530 5.29 7.07 12.12
N LYS A 531 6.44 6.70 11.55
CA LYS A 531 6.59 6.39 10.12
C LYS A 531 6.89 4.91 9.88
N ALA A 532 6.40 4.36 8.77
CA ALA A 532 6.81 3.04 8.30
C ALA A 532 8.29 3.07 7.88
N VAL A 533 9.07 2.04 8.21
CA VAL A 533 10.48 1.94 7.85
C VAL A 533 10.71 0.71 6.97
N ASN A 534 11.26 0.95 5.79
CA ASN A 534 11.76 -0.09 4.90
C ASN A 534 13.28 -0.01 4.84
N TYR A 535 13.97 -1.07 5.25
CA TYR A 535 15.41 -1.20 5.11
C TYR A 535 15.71 -1.73 3.71
N TRP A 536 16.15 -0.85 2.82
CA TRP A 536 16.47 -1.17 1.43
C TRP A 536 17.96 -0.95 1.17
N TRP A 537 18.78 -1.84 1.70
CA TRP A 537 20.23 -1.74 1.68
C TRP A 537 20.83 -2.45 0.48
N GLY A 538 21.93 -1.93 -0.08
CA GLY A 538 22.58 -2.43 -1.27
C GLY A 538 24.09 -2.59 -1.11
N LEU A 539 24.84 -2.44 -2.20
CA LEU A 539 26.29 -2.61 -2.27
C LEU A 539 27.04 -1.73 -1.27
N GLN A 540 26.62 -0.47 -1.09
CA GLN A 540 27.28 0.45 -0.15
C GLN A 540 27.28 -0.08 1.29
N SER A 541 26.17 -0.70 1.69
CA SER A 541 26.00 -1.27 3.03
C SER A 541 26.57 -2.67 3.16
N ASP A 542 27.18 -3.19 2.12
CA ASP A 542 27.61 -4.59 2.03
C ASP A 542 26.47 -5.60 2.25
N ALA A 543 25.23 -5.22 1.85
CA ALA A 543 24.06 -6.09 1.96
C ALA A 543 23.96 -7.11 0.82
N GLU A 544 24.73 -6.92 -0.24
CA GLU A 544 24.80 -7.83 -1.38
C GLU A 544 26.19 -7.79 -2.03
N ARG A 545 26.49 -8.83 -2.82
CA ARG A 545 27.69 -8.95 -3.63
C ARG A 545 27.45 -9.85 -4.83
N VAL A 546 28.43 -9.92 -5.76
CA VAL A 546 28.42 -10.86 -6.87
C VAL A 546 29.51 -11.93 -6.64
N ASP A 547 29.13 -13.20 -6.65
CA ASP A 547 30.08 -14.33 -6.65
C ASP A 547 30.27 -14.81 -8.09
N TYR A 548 31.55 -14.91 -8.52
CA TYR A 548 31.93 -15.32 -9.86
C TYR A 548 32.42 -16.78 -9.86
N TYR A 549 31.83 -17.60 -10.74
CA TYR A 549 32.10 -19.05 -10.85
C TYR A 549 32.91 -19.39 -12.08
N GLU A 550 32.95 -18.50 -13.11
CA GLU A 550 33.91 -18.64 -14.20
C GLU A 550 35.11 -17.74 -13.97
N GLU A 551 36.29 -18.21 -14.44
CA GLU A 551 37.49 -17.38 -14.45
C GLU A 551 37.33 -16.24 -15.46
N LEU A 552 37.39 -15.03 -14.96
CA LEU A 552 37.23 -13.82 -15.79
C LEU A 552 38.62 -13.32 -16.24
N ALA A 553 38.69 -12.85 -17.49
CA ALA A 553 39.86 -12.12 -17.97
C ALA A 553 40.20 -10.95 -17.02
N GLY A 554 41.50 -10.72 -16.77
CA GLY A 554 41.95 -9.71 -15.79
C GLY A 554 41.36 -8.33 -16.03
N GLY A 555 41.25 -7.90 -17.28
CA GLY A 555 40.60 -6.61 -17.63
C GLY A 555 39.09 -6.55 -17.33
N THR A 556 38.38 -7.67 -17.55
CA THR A 556 36.95 -7.77 -17.19
C THR A 556 36.75 -7.66 -15.68
N ARG A 557 37.55 -8.39 -14.92
CA ARG A 557 37.48 -8.33 -13.45
C ARG A 557 37.80 -6.93 -12.93
N GLN A 558 38.85 -6.30 -13.46
CA GLN A 558 39.23 -4.94 -13.07
C GLN A 558 38.13 -3.94 -13.40
N LEU A 559 37.48 -4.02 -14.58
CA LEU A 559 36.37 -3.15 -14.94
C LEU A 559 35.20 -3.31 -13.97
N LEU A 560 34.78 -4.55 -13.70
CA LEU A 560 33.66 -4.81 -12.77
C LEU A 560 33.95 -4.32 -11.37
N ASN A 561 35.17 -4.49 -10.86
CA ASN A 561 35.58 -3.98 -9.56
C ASN A 561 35.51 -2.44 -9.49
N ILE A 562 35.97 -1.73 -10.54
CA ILE A 562 35.90 -0.27 -10.60
C ILE A 562 34.45 0.19 -10.58
N ILE A 563 33.60 -0.45 -11.36
CA ILE A 563 32.16 -0.08 -11.43
C ILE A 563 31.49 -0.38 -10.09
N GLU A 564 31.74 -1.53 -9.49
CA GLU A 564 31.21 -1.87 -8.16
C GLU A 564 31.64 -0.86 -7.11
N GLU A 565 32.90 -0.42 -7.12
CA GLU A 565 33.39 0.59 -6.19
C GLU A 565 32.70 1.95 -6.38
N ASN A 566 32.46 2.36 -7.64
CA ASN A 566 31.75 3.61 -7.95
C ASN A 566 30.26 3.53 -7.55
N LEU A 567 29.63 2.36 -7.69
CA LEU A 567 28.27 2.13 -7.17
C LEU A 567 28.21 2.21 -5.66
N ARG A 568 29.18 1.59 -4.96
CA ARG A 568 29.32 1.66 -3.49
C ARG A 568 29.49 3.09 -2.96
N LYS A 569 30.13 3.96 -3.74
CA LYS A 569 30.38 5.38 -3.40
C LYS A 569 29.31 6.32 -3.91
N HIS A 570 28.27 5.84 -4.59
CA HIS A 570 27.26 6.64 -5.29
C HIS A 570 27.84 7.61 -6.34
N GLU A 571 29.01 7.30 -6.88
CA GLU A 571 29.66 8.08 -7.95
C GLU A 571 29.12 7.72 -9.33
N LEU A 572 28.44 6.57 -9.46
CA LEU A 572 27.78 6.11 -10.68
C LEU A 572 26.27 5.98 -10.46
N ALA A 573 25.48 6.71 -11.25
CA ALA A 573 24.04 6.59 -11.29
C ALA A 573 23.61 5.60 -12.38
N ILE A 574 23.02 4.46 -11.97
CA ILE A 574 22.45 3.47 -12.92
C ILE A 574 21.28 4.11 -13.69
N PHE A 575 20.47 4.91 -13.02
CA PHE A 575 19.32 5.61 -13.59
C PHE A 575 19.55 7.14 -13.51
N PRO A 576 20.29 7.74 -14.47
CA PRO A 576 20.49 9.17 -14.51
C PRO A 576 19.19 9.90 -14.88
N SER A 577 19.12 11.20 -14.58
CA SER A 577 17.96 12.06 -14.87
C SER A 577 17.65 12.25 -16.38
N GLY A 578 18.54 11.83 -17.25
CA GLY A 578 18.36 11.95 -18.70
C GLY A 578 18.85 10.73 -19.48
N GLY A 579 18.38 10.60 -20.72
CA GLY A 579 18.80 9.52 -21.62
C GLY A 579 18.19 8.16 -21.29
N LEU A 580 17.08 8.12 -20.55
CA LEU A 580 16.29 6.91 -20.33
C LEU A 580 15.07 6.90 -21.25
N TYR A 581 14.87 5.77 -21.91
CA TYR A 581 13.73 5.54 -22.78
C TYR A 581 13.09 4.19 -22.43
N ALA A 582 11.77 4.24 -22.22
CA ALA A 582 10.94 3.04 -22.13
C ALA A 582 10.64 2.50 -23.53
N GLN A 583 10.07 1.30 -23.59
CA GLN A 583 9.57 0.69 -24.82
C GLN A 583 8.70 1.67 -25.61
N GLY A 584 8.76 1.61 -26.95
CA GLY A 584 8.11 2.59 -27.81
C GLY A 584 8.83 3.95 -27.87
N HIS A 585 10.09 4.02 -27.41
CA HIS A 585 10.93 5.22 -27.38
C HIS A 585 10.33 6.37 -26.56
N VAL A 586 9.60 6.03 -25.48
CA VAL A 586 9.02 7.00 -24.56
C VAL A 586 10.12 7.50 -23.62
N LYS A 587 10.39 8.80 -23.63
CA LYS A 587 11.38 9.40 -22.73
C LYS A 587 10.89 9.36 -21.29
N MET A 588 11.70 8.77 -20.42
CA MET A 588 11.45 8.67 -18.98
C MET A 588 12.25 9.74 -18.24
N VAL A 589 11.56 10.46 -17.37
CA VAL A 589 12.18 11.51 -16.54
C VAL A 589 11.72 11.32 -15.09
N PRO A 590 12.61 11.55 -14.10
CA PRO A 590 12.21 11.54 -12.69
C PRO A 590 11.31 12.73 -12.36
N GLN A 591 10.59 12.65 -11.24
CA GLN A 591 9.78 13.77 -10.74
C GLN A 591 10.65 14.96 -10.26
N GLY A 592 11.92 14.70 -9.89
CA GLY A 592 12.90 15.70 -9.47
C GLY A 592 14.15 15.71 -10.36
N ASP A 593 15.27 16.11 -9.80
CA ASP A 593 16.56 16.15 -10.52
C ASP A 593 17.16 14.76 -10.75
N THR A 594 16.83 13.79 -9.93
CA THR A 594 17.29 12.39 -10.01
C THR A 594 16.16 11.44 -9.63
N TYR A 595 16.22 10.19 -10.07
CA TYR A 595 15.29 9.15 -9.62
C TYR A 595 15.45 8.93 -8.12
N THR A 596 14.36 9.11 -7.39
CA THR A 596 14.32 8.80 -5.96
C THR A 596 14.32 7.29 -5.73
N PRO A 597 14.77 6.80 -4.57
CA PRO A 597 14.64 5.38 -4.23
C PRO A 597 13.20 4.85 -4.34
N LYS A 598 12.22 5.66 -4.03
CA LYS A 598 10.80 5.31 -4.18
C LYS A 598 10.42 5.10 -5.66
N GLU A 599 10.80 5.99 -6.55
CA GLU A 599 10.52 5.84 -8.00
C GLU A 599 11.22 4.61 -8.58
N LEU A 600 12.42 4.26 -8.09
CA LEU A 600 13.12 3.04 -8.50
C LEU A 600 12.41 1.78 -7.98
N MET A 601 11.93 1.81 -6.75
CA MET A 601 11.18 0.72 -6.14
C MET A 601 9.85 0.48 -6.87
N GLU A 602 9.11 1.55 -7.15
CA GLU A 602 7.79 1.55 -7.80
C GLU A 602 7.86 1.57 -9.33
N MET A 603 9.06 1.40 -9.92
CA MET A 603 9.24 1.42 -11.38
C MET A 603 8.31 0.41 -12.06
N ASP A 604 7.51 0.88 -13.03
CA ASP A 604 6.42 0.16 -13.69
C ASP A 604 6.56 0.12 -15.23
N TRP A 605 7.78 0.34 -15.71
CA TRP A 605 8.10 0.35 -17.13
C TRP A 605 9.35 -0.48 -17.43
N LEU A 606 9.48 -0.94 -18.68
CA LEU A 606 10.65 -1.64 -19.21
C LEU A 606 11.39 -0.76 -20.22
N GLY A 607 12.72 -0.83 -20.18
CA GLY A 607 13.59 -0.07 -21.10
C GLY A 607 13.43 -0.50 -22.55
N GLU A 608 13.73 0.40 -23.48
CA GLU A 608 13.61 0.16 -24.94
C GLU A 608 14.43 -1.04 -25.45
N CYS A 609 15.49 -1.43 -24.74
CA CYS A 609 16.32 -2.58 -25.07
C CYS A 609 15.86 -3.90 -24.43
N VAL A 610 14.70 -3.90 -23.77
CA VAL A 610 14.08 -5.11 -23.20
C VAL A 610 13.00 -5.60 -24.16
N GLU A 611 13.19 -6.81 -24.70
CA GLU A 611 12.19 -7.51 -25.50
C GLU A 611 11.29 -8.33 -24.57
N GLY A 612 10.02 -7.97 -24.48
CA GLY A 612 9.03 -8.56 -23.56
C GLY A 612 8.10 -7.48 -23.03
N ALA A 613 7.17 -7.83 -22.16
CA ALA A 613 6.21 -6.89 -21.59
C ALA A 613 6.00 -7.18 -20.10
N LEU A 614 5.50 -6.21 -19.34
CA LEU A 614 4.92 -6.48 -18.02
C LEU A 614 3.66 -7.32 -18.22
N PRO A 615 3.45 -8.36 -17.40
CA PRO A 615 2.27 -9.22 -17.56
C PRO A 615 1.00 -8.47 -17.20
N LEU A 616 -0.12 -8.94 -17.73
CA LEU A 616 -1.44 -8.51 -17.26
C LEU A 616 -1.78 -9.28 -15.98
N TYR A 617 -2.52 -8.63 -15.07
CA TYR A 617 -2.95 -9.29 -13.82
C TYR A 617 -3.77 -10.57 -14.09
N GLU A 618 -4.61 -10.55 -15.11
CA GLU A 618 -5.45 -11.67 -15.54
C GLU A 618 -4.66 -12.90 -16.04
N ASP A 619 -3.43 -12.70 -16.53
CA ASP A 619 -2.57 -13.78 -17.01
C ASP A 619 -1.80 -14.48 -15.88
N LEU A 620 -1.80 -13.89 -14.68
CA LEU A 620 -1.08 -14.43 -13.52
C LEU A 620 -1.81 -15.63 -12.93
N ASP A 621 -1.05 -16.60 -12.41
CA ASP A 621 -1.62 -17.67 -11.62
C ASP A 621 -2.17 -17.17 -10.25
N VAL A 622 -2.98 -18.00 -9.58
CA VAL A 622 -3.66 -17.64 -8.31
C VAL A 622 -2.65 -17.27 -7.21
N LYS A 623 -1.52 -17.99 -7.13
CA LYS A 623 -0.47 -17.73 -6.14
C LYS A 623 0.17 -16.37 -6.37
N THR A 624 0.49 -16.07 -7.62
CA THR A 624 1.10 -14.78 -8.00
C THR A 624 0.12 -13.64 -7.84
N ARG A 625 -1.17 -13.82 -8.14
CA ARG A 625 -2.19 -12.79 -7.86
C ARG A 625 -2.24 -12.44 -6.38
N GLY A 626 -2.27 -13.43 -5.49
CA GLY A 626 -2.21 -13.19 -4.04
C GLY A 626 -0.92 -12.46 -3.60
N LEU A 627 0.20 -12.74 -4.26
CA LEU A 627 1.45 -12.02 -4.02
C LEU A 627 1.35 -10.56 -4.51
N MET A 628 0.70 -10.31 -5.66
CA MET A 628 0.50 -8.95 -6.18
C MET A 628 -0.35 -8.08 -5.27
N GLU A 629 -1.38 -8.64 -4.65
CA GLU A 629 -2.22 -7.93 -3.67
C GLU A 629 -1.42 -7.42 -2.46
N ILE A 630 -0.31 -8.08 -2.14
CA ILE A 630 0.57 -7.71 -1.02
C ILE A 630 1.68 -6.76 -1.48
N ASN A 631 2.26 -6.96 -2.65
CA ASN A 631 3.52 -6.33 -3.08
C ASN A 631 3.60 -6.08 -4.59
N GLY A 632 2.48 -6.01 -5.29
CA GLY A 632 2.44 -5.82 -6.73
C GLY A 632 2.67 -4.37 -7.17
N LEU A 633 3.00 -4.22 -8.45
CA LEU A 633 3.10 -2.92 -9.10
C LEU A 633 1.70 -2.35 -9.34
N GLY A 634 1.45 -1.13 -8.86
CA GLY A 634 0.14 -0.49 -8.97
C GLY A 634 -0.34 -0.19 -10.38
N SER A 635 0.54 -0.31 -11.39
CA SER A 635 0.24 -0.07 -12.81
C SER A 635 -0.04 -1.33 -13.61
N LEU A 636 -0.02 -2.53 -13.00
CA LEU A 636 -0.40 -3.75 -13.73
C LEU A 636 -1.83 -3.62 -14.25
N LYS A 637 -2.00 -3.70 -15.57
CA LYS A 637 -3.32 -3.62 -16.21
C LYS A 637 -4.23 -4.71 -15.65
N GLY A 638 -5.44 -4.33 -15.25
CA GLY A 638 -6.42 -5.25 -14.67
C GLY A 638 -6.22 -5.55 -13.18
N MET A 639 -5.14 -5.05 -12.54
CA MET A 639 -4.98 -5.17 -11.11
C MET A 639 -6.02 -4.31 -10.40
N PRO A 640 -6.77 -4.84 -9.42
CA PRO A 640 -7.55 -3.99 -8.53
C PRO A 640 -6.57 -3.15 -7.71
N LEU A 641 -6.55 -1.86 -7.99
CA LEU A 641 -5.66 -0.87 -7.37
C LEU A 641 -6.06 -0.55 -5.93
#